data_e8ce3daca50ececcfccb3c10a7603507
#
_entry.id   e8ce3daca50ececcfccb3c10a7603507
#
_cell.length_a   1.000
_cell.length_b   1.000
_cell.length_c   1.000
_cell.angle_alpha   90.00
_cell.angle_beta   90.00
_cell.angle_gamma   90.00
#
_symmetry.space_group_name_H-M   'P 1'
#
loop_
_entity.id
_entity.type
_entity.pdbx_description
1 polymer ?
#
loop_
_entity_poly.entity_id
_entity_poly.type
_entity_poly.pdbx_seq_one_letter_code
_entity_poly.pdbx_strand_id
1 'polypeptide(L)'
;MAFDRGTMTKAICPLLIFTALLAVGQSSARLDPSAARRAAVTQIQSPSLRIEFDQNMHSRVIARFGEKDIPLGAFSASETLKGAERSWYDFALSSQTRERVTDAYGAGEKLTVTGTSGVLRKNLSVTVYDEFPNLAVFDVGYTNLGKSKLKVLEWNNNHYTIDTQRIATGVPFWSFQSGSYERRPDWIVPLHAGFSQENYLGMNASDYGGGTPIVDVWRRDAGIGVGHVEARPRLIFLPVSMPNARQAQVSVQYRHEQSLSPGESLRTFRTFVTVHNGDYFETLLTYRRFMLKQGFQMAKAPESAFGAIWCAWGYGRDFKPQQVYDTLPTVKRMGFTWVTLDDGWQNNYGDWQLDPKKFPHGDADIKAMVERIHQEGFKAQLWWSPLSAVPDSKLLTDEPDLALENQDGSRRKISWWNSYYLCPANSRVVDYHKELVRKILVDWGFDGLKLDGQHMNGVPACYNPAHHHKRAEDSVEALPDFFREIYDAAQKAKPGSLVEFCPCGTAYSFFTMPHFNMSVASDPRSSFQVRTKGKTIKGLMGDDVPYFGDHVELSDNHDDFASTLGIGGVVGTQFVLPSLVDKHGRFDLTPEHAKSFQRWLELYREKGLSHGQYLGTLYDIGFDRPEAHVIRKDTKMYYAFFAGNWKGTVELRGLEDRGYHIVDYVDGKDFGIVRGPVAHLSADFSKHLLLEATPQ
;
A
#
# COMPACT_ATOMS: atom_id res chain seq x y z
N MET A 1 5.49 24.70 12.62
CA MET A 1 4.95 26.05 12.82
C MET A 1 3.82 25.97 13.81
N ALA A 2 3.97 26.63 14.97
CA ALA A 2 2.95 26.74 15.99
C ALA A 2 1.89 27.73 15.50
N PHE A 3 0.63 27.33 15.49
CA PHE A 3 -0.48 28.27 15.25
C PHE A 3 -0.79 29.00 16.55
N ASP A 4 -0.66 30.31 16.46
CA ASP A 4 -1.03 31.29 17.46
C ASP A 4 -2.57 31.27 17.68
N ARG A 5 -2.99 31.24 18.97
CA ARG A 5 -4.40 31.34 19.36
C ARG A 5 -4.81 32.81 19.39
N GLY A 6 -5.30 33.31 18.27
CA GLY A 6 -6.01 34.58 18.22
C GLY A 6 -7.48 34.39 18.58
N THR A 7 -7.90 35.02 19.66
CA THR A 7 -9.26 35.19 20.11
C THR A 7 -10.15 35.84 19.04
N MET A 8 -11.13 35.13 18.50
CA MET A 8 -12.20 35.70 17.69
C MET A 8 -13.52 35.69 18.43
N THR A 9 -14.02 36.89 18.64
CA THR A 9 -15.32 37.25 19.20
C THR A 9 -16.48 36.64 18.39
N LYS A 10 -17.45 36.10 19.12
CA LYS A 10 -18.68 35.50 18.59
C LYS A 10 -19.57 36.54 17.88
N ALA A 11 -19.79 36.38 16.61
CA ALA A 11 -20.93 36.93 15.92
C ALA A 11 -21.94 35.79 15.67
N ILE A 12 -23.09 35.87 16.32
CA ILE A 12 -24.22 34.92 16.18
C ILE A 12 -25.01 35.34 14.96
N CYS A 13 -25.05 34.52 13.92
CA CYS A 13 -25.98 34.59 12.84
C CYS A 13 -26.89 33.38 12.87
N PRO A 14 -28.23 33.49 12.87
CA PRO A 14 -29.11 32.33 12.96
C PRO A 14 -29.18 31.64 11.60
N LEU A 15 -28.57 30.48 11.45
CA LEU A 15 -28.72 29.61 10.31
C LEU A 15 -29.97 28.74 10.51
N LEU A 16 -30.97 28.93 9.69
CA LEU A 16 -32.15 28.07 9.56
C LEU A 16 -31.69 26.67 9.15
N ILE A 17 -31.76 25.73 10.10
CA ILE A 17 -31.50 24.31 9.84
C ILE A 17 -32.76 23.72 9.19
N PHE A 18 -32.67 23.51 7.87
CA PHE A 18 -33.57 22.57 7.17
C PHE A 18 -33.08 21.17 7.47
N THR A 19 -33.65 20.53 8.48
CA THR A 19 -33.50 19.09 8.72
C THR A 19 -34.23 18.32 7.64
N ALA A 20 -33.57 18.01 6.54
CA ALA A 20 -33.99 16.92 5.67
C ALA A 20 -33.64 15.60 6.42
N LEU A 21 -34.65 15.01 7.05
CA LEU A 21 -34.61 13.61 7.46
C LEU A 21 -34.52 12.75 6.20
N LEU A 22 -33.29 12.43 5.78
CA LEU A 22 -33.03 11.27 4.94
C LEU A 22 -33.27 10.05 5.83
N ALA A 23 -34.47 9.48 5.76
CA ALA A 23 -34.71 8.13 6.21
C ALA A 23 -33.87 7.20 5.34
N VAL A 24 -32.61 6.94 5.77
CA VAL A 24 -31.86 5.79 5.32
C VAL A 24 -32.61 4.58 5.84
N GLY A 25 -33.45 4.01 4.99
CA GLY A 25 -34.05 2.72 5.24
C GLY A 25 -32.90 1.71 5.44
N GLN A 26 -32.53 1.48 6.69
CA GLN A 26 -31.79 0.29 7.07
C GLN A 26 -32.69 -0.88 6.71
N SER A 27 -32.51 -1.41 5.49
CA SER A 27 -32.90 -2.77 5.19
C SER A 27 -32.03 -3.65 6.09
N SER A 28 -32.53 -3.89 7.30
CA SER A 28 -32.06 -5.01 8.10
C SER A 28 -32.36 -6.24 7.28
N ALA A 29 -31.39 -6.72 6.51
CA ALA A 29 -31.45 -8.04 5.90
C ALA A 29 -31.66 -9.02 7.07
N ARG A 30 -32.90 -9.43 7.31
CA ARG A 30 -33.20 -10.56 8.18
C ARG A 30 -32.43 -11.73 7.61
N LEU A 31 -31.47 -12.22 8.35
CA LEU A 31 -30.78 -13.47 8.04
C LEU A 31 -31.89 -14.52 7.79
N ASP A 32 -31.96 -14.95 6.54
CA ASP A 32 -32.89 -16.04 6.17
C ASP A 32 -32.43 -17.31 6.89
N PRO A 33 -33.20 -17.86 7.84
CA PRO A 33 -32.84 -19.10 8.53
C PRO A 33 -32.67 -20.28 7.57
N SER A 34 -33.16 -20.17 6.31
CA SER A 34 -33.00 -21.16 5.25
C SER A 34 -31.59 -21.18 4.63
N ALA A 35 -30.81 -20.11 4.76
CA ALA A 35 -29.47 -20.01 4.17
C ALA A 35 -28.50 -21.09 4.73
N ALA A 36 -28.69 -21.50 5.98
CA ALA A 36 -27.88 -22.56 6.62
C ALA A 36 -28.14 -23.99 6.10
N ARG A 37 -29.19 -24.21 5.29
CA ARG A 37 -29.59 -25.53 4.77
C ARG A 37 -29.45 -25.70 3.26
N ARG A 38 -28.91 -24.72 2.54
CA ARG A 38 -28.72 -24.84 1.09
C ARG A 38 -27.62 -25.86 0.81
N ALA A 39 -27.89 -26.84 -0.05
CA ALA A 39 -26.91 -27.82 -0.47
C ALA A 39 -26.11 -27.32 -1.66
N ALA A 40 -24.82 -27.65 -1.72
CA ALA A 40 -24.00 -27.41 -2.90
C ALA A 40 -24.52 -28.28 -4.06
N VAL A 41 -24.68 -27.63 -5.23
CA VAL A 41 -25.06 -28.30 -6.50
C VAL A 41 -23.83 -28.56 -7.34
N THR A 42 -22.85 -27.65 -7.31
CA THR A 42 -21.56 -27.77 -7.98
C THR A 42 -20.47 -27.09 -7.20
N GLN A 43 -19.22 -27.43 -7.47
CA GLN A 43 -18.05 -26.88 -6.79
C GLN A 43 -16.83 -26.91 -7.69
N ILE A 44 -15.86 -26.06 -7.43
CA ILE A 44 -14.49 -26.16 -7.92
C ILE A 44 -13.54 -26.17 -6.74
N GLN A 45 -12.45 -26.93 -6.80
CA GLN A 45 -11.52 -27.04 -5.68
C GLN A 45 -10.06 -27.20 -6.13
N SER A 46 -9.19 -26.79 -5.24
CA SER A 46 -7.75 -27.03 -5.23
C SER A 46 -7.33 -27.66 -3.91
N PRO A 47 -6.04 -27.97 -3.69
CA PRO A 47 -5.56 -28.44 -2.39
C PRO A 47 -5.89 -27.50 -1.20
N SER A 48 -5.92 -26.18 -1.43
CA SER A 48 -6.09 -25.19 -0.34
C SER A 48 -7.43 -24.46 -0.33
N LEU A 49 -8.24 -24.59 -1.39
CA LEU A 49 -9.46 -23.79 -1.57
C LEU A 49 -10.56 -24.64 -2.20
N ARG A 50 -11.82 -24.46 -1.75
CA ARG A 50 -13.00 -24.93 -2.44
C ARG A 50 -14.06 -23.82 -2.51
N ILE A 51 -14.60 -23.60 -3.72
CA ILE A 51 -15.76 -22.73 -3.96
C ILE A 51 -16.95 -23.62 -4.31
N GLU A 52 -18.02 -23.49 -3.56
CA GLU A 52 -19.26 -24.22 -3.76
C GLU A 52 -20.38 -23.29 -4.22
N PHE A 53 -21.25 -23.77 -5.10
CA PHE A 53 -22.42 -23.04 -5.60
C PHE A 53 -23.71 -23.81 -5.27
N ASP A 54 -24.76 -23.06 -4.91
CA ASP A 54 -26.13 -23.58 -4.76
C ASP A 54 -26.95 -23.43 -6.06
N GLN A 55 -28.21 -23.86 -6.03
CA GLN A 55 -29.15 -23.78 -7.16
C GLN A 55 -29.48 -22.34 -7.62
N ASN A 56 -29.22 -21.33 -6.80
CA ASN A 56 -29.42 -19.91 -7.10
C ASN A 56 -28.12 -19.19 -7.53
N MET A 57 -27.07 -19.98 -7.81
CA MET A 57 -25.71 -19.47 -8.07
C MET A 57 -25.17 -18.58 -6.93
N HIS A 58 -25.60 -18.80 -5.69
CA HIS A 58 -24.91 -18.28 -4.53
C HIS A 58 -23.66 -19.11 -4.28
N SER A 59 -22.60 -18.49 -3.79
CA SER A 59 -21.38 -19.23 -3.49
C SER A 59 -20.96 -19.11 -2.03
N ARG A 60 -20.14 -20.06 -1.59
CA ARG A 60 -19.40 -20.00 -0.34
C ARG A 60 -17.96 -20.46 -0.51
N VAL A 61 -17.10 -19.95 0.36
CA VAL A 61 -15.67 -20.26 0.37
C VAL A 61 -15.35 -21.20 1.53
N ILE A 62 -14.59 -22.23 1.23
CA ILE A 62 -14.06 -23.18 2.21
C ILE A 62 -12.54 -23.18 2.07
N ALA A 63 -11.85 -22.76 3.14
CA ALA A 63 -10.40 -22.90 3.24
C ALA A 63 -10.05 -24.35 3.61
N ARG A 64 -8.96 -24.87 3.03
CA ARG A 64 -8.52 -26.26 3.19
C ARG A 64 -7.06 -26.28 3.59
N PHE A 65 -6.77 -26.75 4.81
CA PHE A 65 -5.41 -26.81 5.36
C PHE A 65 -5.12 -28.24 5.83
N GLY A 66 -4.37 -28.98 5.01
CA GLY A 66 -4.18 -30.41 5.19
C GLY A 66 -5.52 -31.15 5.03
N GLU A 67 -5.92 -31.93 6.03
CA GLU A 67 -7.18 -32.65 6.06
C GLU A 67 -8.37 -31.82 6.60
N LYS A 68 -8.12 -30.59 7.00
CA LYS A 68 -9.12 -29.73 7.66
C LYS A 68 -9.81 -28.81 6.65
N ASP A 69 -11.11 -28.94 6.50
CA ASP A 69 -11.99 -28.03 5.78
C ASP A 69 -12.58 -27.00 6.78
N ILE A 70 -12.41 -25.72 6.48
CA ILE A 70 -12.87 -24.60 7.31
C ILE A 70 -13.83 -23.75 6.47
N PRO A 71 -15.15 -23.91 6.60
CA PRO A 71 -16.11 -23.01 5.99
C PRO A 71 -15.93 -21.60 6.56
N LEU A 72 -15.78 -20.59 5.70
CA LEU A 72 -15.61 -19.21 6.14
C LEU A 72 -16.94 -18.55 6.48
N GLY A 73 -18.03 -18.97 5.81
CA GLY A 73 -19.39 -18.47 6.03
C GLY A 73 -20.42 -19.29 5.29
N ALA A 74 -21.67 -18.83 5.31
CA ALA A 74 -22.79 -19.45 4.58
C ALA A 74 -22.74 -19.08 3.09
N PHE A 75 -23.60 -19.71 2.28
CA PHE A 75 -23.86 -19.31 0.90
C PHE A 75 -24.33 -17.84 0.84
N SER A 76 -23.73 -17.04 -0.01
CA SER A 76 -24.06 -15.64 -0.23
C SER A 76 -24.26 -15.34 -1.72
N ALA A 77 -25.06 -14.34 -2.04
CA ALA A 77 -25.19 -13.81 -3.38
C ALA A 77 -23.90 -13.01 -3.70
N SER A 78 -22.84 -13.75 -4.01
CA SER A 78 -21.48 -13.23 -4.12
C SER A 78 -21.25 -12.36 -5.35
N GLU A 79 -21.97 -12.63 -6.45
CA GLU A 79 -21.93 -11.85 -7.69
C GLU A 79 -23.33 -11.31 -8.01
N THR A 80 -23.47 -9.99 -7.93
CA THR A 80 -24.76 -9.30 -8.08
C THR A 80 -24.69 -8.13 -9.05
N LEU A 81 -25.85 -7.77 -9.60
CA LEU A 81 -26.00 -6.60 -10.46
C LEU A 81 -27.11 -5.70 -9.91
N LYS A 82 -26.82 -4.41 -9.75
CA LYS A 82 -27.77 -3.40 -9.33
C LYS A 82 -28.18 -2.55 -10.54
N GLY A 83 -29.46 -2.58 -10.86
CA GLY A 83 -30.05 -1.70 -11.86
C GLY A 83 -30.78 -0.52 -11.21
N ALA A 84 -31.27 0.40 -12.04
CA ALA A 84 -32.05 1.56 -11.58
C ALA A 84 -33.37 1.19 -10.94
N GLU A 85 -34.06 0.16 -11.47
CA GLU A 85 -35.37 -0.27 -11.02
C GLU A 85 -35.36 -1.45 -10.07
N ARG A 86 -34.34 -2.31 -10.20
CA ARG A 86 -34.23 -3.54 -9.40
C ARG A 86 -32.78 -4.01 -9.34
N SER A 87 -32.53 -4.89 -8.39
CA SER A 87 -31.24 -5.62 -8.27
C SER A 87 -31.44 -7.11 -8.50
N TRP A 88 -30.40 -7.79 -9.02
CA TRP A 88 -30.40 -9.20 -9.30
C TRP A 88 -29.40 -9.90 -8.37
N TYR A 89 -29.91 -10.76 -7.51
CA TYR A 89 -29.14 -11.53 -6.51
C TYR A 89 -29.22 -13.03 -6.78
N ASP A 90 -30.40 -13.53 -7.20
CA ASP A 90 -30.68 -14.94 -7.42
C ASP A 90 -30.71 -15.23 -8.92
N PHE A 91 -29.93 -16.22 -9.35
CA PHE A 91 -29.88 -16.69 -10.72
C PHE A 91 -30.10 -18.19 -10.73
N ALA A 92 -31.25 -18.66 -11.20
CA ALA A 92 -31.53 -20.09 -11.30
C ALA A 92 -30.49 -20.79 -12.18
N LEU A 93 -29.67 -21.63 -11.59
CA LEU A 93 -28.62 -22.38 -12.28
C LEU A 93 -29.23 -23.27 -13.38
N SER A 94 -28.75 -23.09 -14.61
CA SER A 94 -29.27 -23.82 -15.78
C SER A 94 -28.27 -24.74 -16.42
N SER A 95 -26.98 -24.44 -16.32
CA SER A 95 -25.91 -25.30 -16.86
C SER A 95 -24.57 -25.07 -16.16
N GLN A 96 -23.72 -26.09 -16.28
CA GLN A 96 -22.34 -26.03 -15.83
C GLN A 96 -21.42 -26.78 -16.79
N THR A 97 -20.19 -26.29 -16.94
CA THR A 97 -19.13 -26.97 -17.71
C THR A 97 -17.81 -26.91 -16.94
N ARG A 98 -16.97 -27.91 -17.17
CA ARG A 98 -15.61 -27.97 -16.61
C ARG A 98 -14.62 -28.23 -17.70
N GLU A 99 -13.47 -27.57 -17.62
CA GLU A 99 -12.38 -27.77 -18.56
C GLU A 99 -11.03 -27.58 -17.86
N ARG A 100 -10.02 -28.32 -18.35
CA ARG A 100 -8.62 -28.00 -18.05
C ARG A 100 -8.22 -26.83 -18.95
N VAL A 101 -7.59 -25.85 -18.35
CA VAL A 101 -7.08 -24.68 -19.06
C VAL A 101 -5.57 -24.57 -18.89
N THR A 102 -4.91 -23.97 -19.88
CA THR A 102 -3.51 -23.58 -19.80
C THR A 102 -3.37 -22.20 -20.45
N ASP A 103 -2.93 -21.25 -19.68
CA ASP A 103 -2.76 -19.86 -20.10
C ASP A 103 -1.48 -19.24 -19.50
N ALA A 104 -1.37 -17.91 -19.51
CA ALA A 104 -0.20 -17.21 -18.97
C ALA A 104 0.06 -17.48 -17.49
N TYR A 105 -0.94 -17.93 -16.73
CA TYR A 105 -0.83 -18.24 -15.29
C TYR A 105 -0.48 -19.70 -15.00
N GLY A 106 -0.41 -20.52 -16.04
CA GLY A 106 -0.12 -21.93 -15.95
C GLY A 106 -1.31 -22.82 -16.24
N ALA A 107 -1.20 -24.11 -15.87
CA ALA A 107 -2.28 -25.08 -15.98
C ALA A 107 -3.26 -24.93 -14.80
N GLY A 108 -4.54 -25.19 -15.06
CA GLY A 108 -5.58 -25.08 -14.06
C GLY A 108 -6.88 -25.77 -14.43
N GLU A 109 -7.84 -25.77 -13.53
CA GLU A 109 -9.22 -26.20 -13.77
C GLU A 109 -10.13 -24.97 -13.79
N LYS A 110 -11.06 -24.93 -14.75
CA LYS A 110 -12.07 -23.88 -14.87
C LYS A 110 -13.46 -24.49 -14.80
N LEU A 111 -14.27 -23.98 -13.91
CA LEU A 111 -15.72 -24.24 -13.82
C LEU A 111 -16.46 -23.01 -14.35
N THR A 112 -17.34 -23.22 -15.32
CA THR A 112 -18.27 -22.19 -15.79
C THR A 112 -19.69 -22.59 -15.41
N VAL A 113 -20.40 -21.69 -14.73
CA VAL A 113 -21.81 -21.84 -14.35
C VAL A 113 -22.63 -20.75 -15.02
N THR A 114 -23.80 -21.12 -15.54
CA THR A 114 -24.73 -20.21 -16.21
C THR A 114 -26.09 -20.30 -15.54
N GLY A 115 -26.74 -19.14 -15.31
CA GLY A 115 -28.06 -19.07 -14.76
C GLY A 115 -28.81 -17.83 -15.23
N THR A 116 -30.11 -17.79 -14.95
CA THR A 116 -30.98 -16.70 -15.36
C THR A 116 -31.79 -16.14 -14.20
N SER A 117 -32.04 -14.85 -14.25
CA SER A 117 -32.93 -14.13 -13.32
C SER A 117 -33.82 -13.17 -14.11
N GLY A 118 -35.02 -13.64 -14.46
CA GLY A 118 -35.90 -12.91 -15.36
C GLY A 118 -35.26 -12.68 -16.73
N VAL A 119 -35.05 -11.40 -17.07
CA VAL A 119 -34.47 -10.99 -18.36
C VAL A 119 -32.94 -10.98 -18.38
N LEU A 120 -32.30 -11.35 -17.31
CA LEU A 120 -30.83 -11.29 -17.21
C LEU A 120 -30.24 -12.70 -17.13
N ARG A 121 -29.24 -12.98 -17.94
CA ARG A 121 -28.40 -14.19 -17.84
C ARG A 121 -27.06 -13.83 -17.21
N LYS A 122 -26.64 -14.60 -16.21
CA LYS A 122 -25.30 -14.56 -15.60
C LYS A 122 -24.47 -15.74 -16.10
N ASN A 123 -23.26 -15.45 -16.61
CA ASN A 123 -22.21 -16.44 -16.85
C ASN A 123 -21.09 -16.15 -15.84
N LEU A 124 -20.71 -17.12 -15.06
CA LEU A 124 -19.64 -17.00 -14.08
C LEU A 124 -18.62 -18.13 -14.31
N SER A 125 -17.38 -17.77 -14.58
CA SER A 125 -16.26 -18.70 -14.64
C SER A 125 -15.38 -18.52 -13.41
N VAL A 126 -15.02 -19.61 -12.75
CA VAL A 126 -14.03 -19.66 -11.69
C VAL A 126 -12.89 -20.55 -12.15
N THR A 127 -11.65 -20.01 -12.10
CA THR A 127 -10.44 -20.75 -12.45
C THR A 127 -9.54 -20.87 -11.22
N VAL A 128 -9.10 -22.11 -10.93
CA VAL A 128 -8.07 -22.41 -9.95
C VAL A 128 -6.84 -22.95 -10.67
N TYR A 129 -5.67 -22.39 -10.36
CA TYR A 129 -4.41 -22.74 -11.02
C TYR A 129 -3.58 -23.67 -10.13
N ASP A 130 -2.88 -24.62 -10.74
CA ASP A 130 -2.07 -25.60 -10.02
C ASP A 130 -0.95 -24.95 -9.20
N GLU A 131 -0.36 -23.85 -9.72
CA GLU A 131 0.69 -23.09 -9.04
C GLU A 131 0.16 -22.17 -7.92
N PHE A 132 -1.15 -21.91 -7.89
CA PHE A 132 -1.80 -20.99 -6.94
C PHE A 132 -2.95 -21.68 -6.22
N PRO A 133 -2.68 -22.73 -5.42
CA PRO A 133 -3.72 -23.58 -4.84
C PRO A 133 -4.64 -22.86 -3.84
N ASN A 134 -4.24 -21.70 -3.35
CA ASN A 134 -5.02 -20.87 -2.44
C ASN A 134 -5.73 -19.69 -3.11
N LEU A 135 -5.71 -19.59 -4.45
CA LEU A 135 -6.30 -18.50 -5.21
C LEU A 135 -7.29 -19.01 -6.26
N ALA A 136 -8.45 -18.38 -6.35
CA ALA A 136 -9.44 -18.56 -7.41
C ALA A 136 -9.69 -17.24 -8.14
N VAL A 137 -9.68 -17.25 -9.47
CA VAL A 137 -9.97 -16.09 -10.33
C VAL A 137 -11.39 -16.19 -10.85
N PHE A 138 -12.15 -15.10 -10.72
CA PHE A 138 -13.54 -14.97 -11.13
C PHE A 138 -13.66 -14.07 -12.36
N ASP A 139 -14.44 -14.53 -13.33
CA ASP A 139 -14.79 -13.81 -14.56
C ASP A 139 -16.31 -13.87 -14.72
N VAL A 140 -16.96 -12.71 -14.61
CA VAL A 140 -18.42 -12.62 -14.55
C VAL A 140 -18.96 -11.80 -15.70
N GLY A 141 -19.95 -12.34 -16.39
CA GLY A 141 -20.66 -11.63 -17.46
C GLY A 141 -22.18 -11.67 -17.27
N TYR A 142 -22.84 -10.59 -17.66
CA TYR A 142 -24.27 -10.43 -17.62
C TYR A 142 -24.80 -10.08 -19.02
N THR A 143 -25.81 -10.80 -19.53
CA THR A 143 -26.43 -10.55 -20.84
C THR A 143 -27.89 -10.17 -20.68
N ASN A 144 -28.31 -9.08 -21.28
CA ASN A 144 -29.70 -8.67 -21.33
C ASN A 144 -30.48 -9.52 -22.37
N LEU A 145 -31.31 -10.45 -21.92
CA LEU A 145 -32.18 -11.28 -22.73
C LEU A 145 -33.55 -10.63 -22.99
N GLY A 146 -33.80 -9.48 -22.36
CA GLY A 146 -35.06 -8.76 -22.47
C GLY A 146 -35.21 -8.02 -23.79
N LYS A 147 -36.38 -7.37 -23.96
CA LYS A 147 -36.70 -6.56 -25.12
C LYS A 147 -36.43 -5.06 -24.91
N SER A 148 -36.12 -4.66 -23.67
CA SER A 148 -35.90 -3.28 -23.28
C SER A 148 -34.45 -3.10 -22.79
N LYS A 149 -33.98 -1.84 -22.91
CA LYS A 149 -32.70 -1.43 -22.40
C LYS A 149 -32.70 -1.49 -20.86
N LEU A 150 -31.65 -2.04 -20.26
CA LEU A 150 -31.43 -2.08 -18.82
C LEU A 150 -30.43 -0.98 -18.42
N LYS A 151 -30.75 -0.20 -17.41
CA LYS A 151 -29.85 0.75 -16.79
C LYS A 151 -29.18 0.06 -15.60
N VAL A 152 -27.86 -0.19 -15.72
CA VAL A 152 -27.01 -0.77 -14.68
C VAL A 152 -26.31 0.37 -13.95
N LEU A 153 -26.27 0.31 -12.63
CA LEU A 153 -25.64 1.31 -11.76
C LEU A 153 -24.37 0.79 -11.08
N GLU A 154 -24.35 -0.53 -10.77
CA GLU A 154 -23.29 -1.13 -9.97
C GLU A 154 -23.27 -2.65 -10.19
N TRP A 155 -22.08 -3.23 -10.11
CA TRP A 155 -21.92 -4.66 -9.91
C TRP A 155 -21.06 -4.94 -8.66
N ASN A 156 -21.34 -6.08 -8.03
CA ASN A 156 -20.53 -6.63 -6.94
C ASN A 156 -20.04 -8.02 -7.30
N ASN A 157 -18.76 -8.30 -7.02
CA ASN A 157 -18.17 -9.62 -7.08
C ASN A 157 -17.56 -9.97 -5.73
N ASN A 158 -17.45 -11.27 -5.45
CA ASN A 158 -16.81 -11.82 -4.26
C ASN A 158 -17.35 -11.20 -2.95
N HIS A 159 -18.66 -10.98 -2.89
CA HIS A 159 -19.32 -10.50 -1.67
C HIS A 159 -19.51 -11.68 -0.71
N TYR A 160 -18.64 -11.77 0.30
CA TYR A 160 -18.68 -12.83 1.30
C TYR A 160 -18.88 -12.28 2.69
N THR A 161 -19.69 -13.01 3.48
CA THR A 161 -19.81 -12.83 4.92
C THR A 161 -19.02 -13.95 5.61
N ILE A 162 -18.09 -13.56 6.48
CA ILE A 162 -17.20 -14.45 7.20
C ILE A 162 -17.67 -14.51 8.65
N ASP A 163 -17.90 -15.71 9.15
CA ASP A 163 -18.42 -15.94 10.50
C ASP A 163 -17.30 -16.27 11.50
N THR A 164 -17.46 -15.87 12.75
CA THR A 164 -16.72 -16.47 13.86
C THR A 164 -17.35 -17.83 14.17
N GLN A 165 -16.55 -18.90 14.16
CA GLN A 165 -17.05 -20.23 14.56
C GLN A 165 -17.31 -20.33 16.07
N ARG A 166 -16.69 -19.49 16.89
CA ARG A 166 -16.86 -19.41 18.35
C ARG A 166 -16.74 -17.96 18.81
N ILE A 167 -17.46 -17.61 19.88
CA ILE A 167 -17.26 -16.33 20.54
C ILE A 167 -15.89 -16.40 21.22
N ALA A 168 -14.88 -15.76 20.61
CA ALA A 168 -13.59 -15.57 21.24
C ALA A 168 -13.65 -14.36 22.17
N THR A 169 -13.01 -14.47 23.32
CA THR A 169 -12.69 -13.28 24.13
C THR A 169 -11.63 -12.46 23.38
N GLY A 170 -11.92 -11.19 23.14
CA GLY A 170 -11.01 -10.28 22.41
C GLY A 170 -11.49 -9.91 20.99
N VAL A 171 -10.58 -9.44 20.17
CA VAL A 171 -10.85 -9.03 18.78
C VAL A 171 -11.04 -10.29 17.90
N PRO A 172 -12.22 -10.50 17.28
CA PRO A 172 -12.48 -11.73 16.54
C PRO A 172 -11.83 -11.72 15.15
N PHE A 173 -11.67 -10.54 14.54
CA PHE A 173 -11.10 -10.38 13.20
C PHE A 173 -10.10 -9.22 13.17
N TRP A 174 -9.10 -9.38 12.34
CA TRP A 174 -8.24 -8.31 11.85
C TRP A 174 -8.43 -8.14 10.36
N SER A 175 -8.06 -6.97 9.85
CA SER A 175 -8.19 -6.67 8.43
C SER A 175 -7.02 -5.87 7.91
N PHE A 176 -6.61 -6.19 6.67
CA PHE A 176 -5.79 -5.34 5.82
C PHE A 176 -6.70 -4.48 4.96
N GLN A 177 -6.51 -3.17 5.06
CA GLN A 177 -7.21 -2.16 4.28
C GLN A 177 -6.34 -1.70 3.11
N SER A 178 -6.95 -1.35 1.97
CA SER A 178 -6.19 -0.83 0.82
C SER A 178 -5.46 0.50 1.12
N GLY A 179 -5.86 1.21 2.18
CA GLY A 179 -5.23 2.42 2.68
C GLY A 179 -5.56 3.71 1.93
N SER A 180 -6.52 3.69 1.02
CA SER A 180 -6.83 4.80 0.12
C SER A 180 -7.75 5.90 0.68
N TYR A 181 -8.24 5.79 1.90
CA TYR A 181 -9.35 6.58 2.42
C TYR A 181 -8.95 7.80 3.26
N GLU A 182 -7.74 7.84 3.77
CA GLU A 182 -7.24 8.99 4.54
C GLU A 182 -5.71 9.10 4.47
N ARG A 183 -5.18 10.25 4.92
CA ARG A 183 -3.76 10.45 5.07
C ARG A 183 -3.24 9.74 6.33
N ARG A 184 -2.11 9.03 6.20
CA ARG A 184 -1.45 8.29 7.29
C ARG A 184 -2.34 7.25 7.98
N PRO A 185 -3.10 6.44 7.22
CA PRO A 185 -3.97 5.44 7.79
C PRO A 185 -3.17 4.27 8.36
N ASP A 186 -3.73 3.58 9.33
CA ASP A 186 -3.32 2.22 9.65
C ASP A 186 -3.86 1.28 8.57
N TRP A 187 -2.96 0.52 7.93
CA TRP A 187 -3.39 -0.44 6.90
C TRP A 187 -3.86 -1.75 7.52
N ILE A 188 -3.48 -2.00 8.77
CA ILE A 188 -3.84 -3.18 9.53
C ILE A 188 -4.65 -2.73 10.73
N VAL A 189 -5.89 -3.19 10.81
CA VAL A 189 -6.82 -2.76 11.86
C VAL A 189 -7.56 -3.93 12.48
N PRO A 190 -7.83 -3.89 13.81
CA PRO A 190 -8.77 -4.80 14.43
C PRO A 190 -10.21 -4.42 14.03
N LEU A 191 -11.05 -5.41 13.73
CA LEU A 191 -12.45 -5.15 13.41
C LEU A 191 -13.32 -5.22 14.67
N HIS A 192 -14.24 -4.26 14.77
CA HIS A 192 -15.24 -4.16 15.83
C HIS A 192 -16.63 -4.03 15.22
N ALA A 193 -17.66 -4.45 15.92
CA ALA A 193 -19.05 -4.27 15.48
C ALA A 193 -19.32 -2.78 15.16
N GLY A 194 -19.90 -2.54 13.99
CA GLY A 194 -20.11 -1.21 13.43
C GLY A 194 -18.98 -0.68 12.55
N PHE A 195 -17.86 -1.39 12.42
CA PHE A 195 -16.81 -1.01 11.47
C PHE A 195 -17.33 -1.05 10.04
N SER A 196 -17.00 -0.03 9.25
CA SER A 196 -17.30 0.03 7.82
C SER A 196 -16.29 0.92 7.11
N GLN A 197 -15.64 0.39 6.07
CA GLN A 197 -14.66 1.09 5.26
C GLN A 197 -14.85 0.75 3.78
N GLU A 198 -15.02 1.76 2.92
CA GLU A 198 -15.29 1.54 1.50
C GLU A 198 -14.06 1.21 0.65
N ASN A 199 -12.88 1.67 1.07
CA ASN A 199 -11.61 1.46 0.34
C ASN A 199 -11.72 1.79 -1.16
N TYR A 200 -12.17 2.99 -1.49
CA TYR A 200 -12.24 3.45 -2.87
C TYR A 200 -10.83 3.67 -3.44
N LEU A 201 -10.53 3.06 -4.58
CA LEU A 201 -9.20 3.15 -5.21
C LEU A 201 -9.03 4.35 -6.13
N GLY A 202 -10.04 5.20 -6.27
CA GLY A 202 -9.92 6.51 -6.89
C GLY A 202 -9.47 7.57 -5.89
N MET A 203 -9.27 8.78 -6.39
CA MET A 203 -8.89 9.92 -5.57
C MET A 203 -10.10 10.43 -4.77
N ASN A 204 -9.97 10.58 -3.46
CA ASN A 204 -11.02 11.13 -2.62
C ASN A 204 -11.03 12.68 -2.65
N ALA A 205 -11.98 13.31 -1.92
CA ALA A 205 -12.13 14.76 -1.88
C ALA A 205 -10.93 15.50 -1.23
N SER A 206 -10.09 14.78 -0.48
CA SER A 206 -8.95 15.33 0.27
C SER A 206 -7.60 15.06 -0.40
N ASP A 207 -7.56 14.77 -1.69
CA ASP A 207 -6.36 14.50 -2.49
C ASP A 207 -5.75 13.11 -2.29
N TYR A 208 -6.24 12.31 -1.34
CA TYR A 208 -5.79 10.95 -1.14
C TYR A 208 -6.41 10.03 -2.17
N GLY A 209 -5.71 8.98 -2.56
CA GLY A 209 -6.25 8.07 -3.54
C GLY A 209 -5.35 6.90 -3.84
N GLY A 210 -5.83 6.05 -4.74
CA GLY A 210 -5.18 4.83 -5.11
C GLY A 210 -5.24 3.80 -3.99
N GLY A 211 -4.17 3.09 -3.83
CA GLY A 211 -4.05 2.03 -2.83
C GLY A 211 -3.84 0.66 -3.46
N THR A 212 -3.59 -0.31 -2.62
CA THR A 212 -3.42 -1.70 -3.04
C THR A 212 -4.77 -2.26 -3.48
N PRO A 213 -4.90 -2.93 -4.65
CA PRO A 213 -6.18 -3.43 -5.15
C PRO A 213 -6.63 -4.72 -4.44
N ILE A 214 -6.43 -4.77 -3.13
CA ILE A 214 -6.66 -5.91 -2.24
C ILE A 214 -7.20 -5.42 -0.91
N VAL A 215 -8.13 -6.18 -0.34
CA VAL A 215 -8.45 -6.16 1.10
C VAL A 215 -8.43 -7.60 1.61
N ASP A 216 -8.16 -7.75 2.90
CA ASP A 216 -8.10 -9.03 3.56
C ASP A 216 -8.75 -8.98 4.93
N VAL A 217 -9.40 -10.07 5.33
CA VAL A 217 -9.97 -10.24 6.67
C VAL A 217 -9.57 -11.62 7.18
N TRP A 218 -8.97 -11.66 8.36
CA TRP A 218 -8.58 -12.93 8.96
C TRP A 218 -9.00 -13.03 10.43
N ARG A 219 -9.21 -14.24 10.84
CA ARG A 219 -9.37 -14.73 12.20
C ARG A 219 -8.23 -15.70 12.49
N ARG A 220 -8.13 -16.19 13.71
CA ARG A 220 -6.96 -17.00 14.15
C ARG A 220 -6.72 -18.28 13.30
N ASP A 221 -7.75 -18.87 12.72
CA ASP A 221 -7.68 -20.18 12.05
C ASP A 221 -7.79 -20.10 10.52
N ALA A 222 -8.23 -18.97 9.97
CA ALA A 222 -8.34 -18.76 8.52
C ALA A 222 -8.55 -17.28 8.17
N GLY A 223 -8.11 -16.88 6.97
CA GLY A 223 -8.37 -15.59 6.37
C GLY A 223 -8.83 -15.70 4.93
N ILE A 224 -9.36 -14.59 4.42
CA ILE A 224 -9.81 -14.41 3.05
C ILE A 224 -9.37 -13.05 2.52
N GLY A 225 -8.69 -13.06 1.38
CA GLY A 225 -8.39 -11.86 0.60
C GLY A 225 -9.25 -11.77 -0.65
N VAL A 226 -9.68 -10.57 -1.00
CA VAL A 226 -10.40 -10.27 -2.25
C VAL A 226 -9.83 -9.03 -2.92
N GLY A 227 -9.97 -8.94 -4.23
CA GLY A 227 -9.52 -7.82 -5.02
C GLY A 227 -9.66 -8.07 -6.52
N HIS A 228 -8.92 -7.32 -7.35
CA HIS A 228 -8.91 -7.56 -8.78
C HIS A 228 -7.52 -7.92 -9.31
N VAL A 229 -7.50 -8.64 -10.44
CA VAL A 229 -6.28 -9.07 -11.14
C VAL A 229 -6.14 -8.44 -12.53
N GLU A 230 -6.77 -7.30 -12.76
CA GLU A 230 -6.53 -6.53 -13.99
C GLU A 230 -5.11 -5.98 -14.03
N ALA A 231 -4.55 -5.86 -15.23
CA ALA A 231 -3.19 -5.36 -15.43
C ALA A 231 -3.05 -3.83 -15.30
N ARG A 232 -4.16 -3.12 -15.07
CA ARG A 232 -4.23 -1.66 -14.93
C ARG A 232 -5.06 -1.28 -13.70
N PRO A 233 -4.79 -0.13 -13.07
CA PRO A 233 -5.62 0.35 -11.97
C PRO A 233 -7.07 0.56 -12.41
N ARG A 234 -8.01 0.33 -11.49
CA ARG A 234 -9.45 0.47 -11.70
C ARG A 234 -10.07 1.30 -10.59
N LEU A 235 -11.07 2.12 -10.94
CA LEU A 235 -11.83 2.93 -9.97
C LEU A 235 -12.88 2.08 -9.26
N ILE A 236 -12.45 1.11 -8.47
CA ILE A 236 -13.31 0.20 -7.72
C ILE A 236 -13.35 0.54 -6.24
N PHE A 237 -14.30 -0.06 -5.54
CA PHE A 237 -14.42 -0.08 -4.10
C PHE A 237 -14.13 -1.49 -3.58
N LEU A 238 -13.47 -1.56 -2.43
CA LEU A 238 -13.17 -2.81 -1.72
C LEU A 238 -13.73 -2.74 -0.29
N PRO A 239 -15.07 -2.71 -0.14
CA PRO A 239 -15.66 -2.50 1.17
C PRO A 239 -15.34 -3.65 2.12
N VAL A 240 -14.96 -3.25 3.35
CA VAL A 240 -14.83 -4.13 4.50
C VAL A 240 -15.78 -3.61 5.58
N SER A 241 -16.59 -4.48 6.15
CA SER A 241 -17.47 -4.11 7.24
C SER A 241 -17.60 -5.22 8.29
N MET A 242 -17.97 -4.84 9.50
CA MET A 242 -18.33 -5.76 10.58
C MET A 242 -19.68 -5.34 11.17
N PRO A 243 -20.80 -5.78 10.56
CA PRO A 243 -22.14 -5.31 10.96
C PRO A 243 -22.55 -5.75 12.37
N ASN A 244 -21.97 -6.81 12.91
CA ASN A 244 -22.22 -7.32 14.25
C ASN A 244 -20.97 -8.02 14.80
N ALA A 245 -20.99 -8.41 16.06
CA ALA A 245 -19.82 -8.98 16.76
C ALA A 245 -19.37 -10.37 16.23
N ARG A 246 -20.07 -10.96 15.27
CA ARG A 246 -19.80 -12.31 14.78
C ARG A 246 -19.47 -12.39 13.29
N GLN A 247 -19.70 -11.33 12.52
CA GLN A 247 -19.65 -11.38 11.07
C GLN A 247 -18.85 -10.19 10.52
N ALA A 248 -17.87 -10.49 9.70
CA ALA A 248 -17.20 -9.54 8.83
C ALA A 248 -17.62 -9.77 7.38
N GLN A 249 -17.58 -8.72 6.57
CA GLN A 249 -17.95 -8.76 5.16
C GLN A 249 -16.85 -8.13 4.31
N VAL A 250 -16.64 -8.72 3.13
CA VAL A 250 -15.73 -8.21 2.10
C VAL A 250 -16.43 -8.28 0.74
N SER A 251 -16.07 -7.38 -0.17
CA SER A 251 -16.50 -7.47 -1.58
C SER A 251 -15.62 -6.63 -2.50
N VAL A 252 -15.78 -6.82 -3.81
CA VAL A 252 -15.25 -5.98 -4.88
C VAL A 252 -16.44 -5.33 -5.58
N GLN A 253 -16.51 -4.01 -5.61
CA GLN A 253 -17.63 -3.25 -6.18
C GLN A 253 -17.14 -2.27 -7.25
N TYR A 254 -17.93 -2.14 -8.30
CA TYR A 254 -17.73 -1.09 -9.30
C TYR A 254 -19.02 -0.32 -9.51
N ARG A 255 -19.01 0.96 -9.16
CA ARG A 255 -20.14 1.87 -9.25
C ARG A 255 -19.99 2.72 -10.50
N HIS A 256 -20.62 2.30 -11.58
CA HIS A 256 -20.56 2.98 -12.87
C HIS A 256 -21.88 2.79 -13.62
N GLU A 257 -22.51 3.94 -13.95
CA GLU A 257 -23.76 3.93 -14.68
C GLU A 257 -23.51 3.59 -16.15
N GLN A 258 -24.17 2.54 -16.64
CA GLN A 258 -24.15 2.13 -18.03
C GLN A 258 -25.48 1.53 -18.48
N SER A 259 -25.71 1.57 -19.77
CA SER A 259 -26.92 1.00 -20.38
C SER A 259 -26.57 -0.27 -21.12
N LEU A 260 -27.40 -1.29 -20.94
CA LEU A 260 -27.28 -2.60 -21.58
C LEU A 260 -28.47 -2.84 -22.52
N SER A 261 -28.23 -2.74 -23.82
CA SER A 261 -29.27 -2.93 -24.84
C SER A 261 -29.71 -4.41 -24.90
N PRO A 262 -30.88 -4.75 -25.51
CA PRO A 262 -31.27 -6.12 -25.77
C PRO A 262 -30.17 -6.92 -26.49
N GLY A 263 -29.80 -8.09 -25.95
CA GLY A 263 -28.71 -8.94 -26.47
C GLY A 263 -27.29 -8.49 -26.09
N GLU A 264 -27.11 -7.30 -25.56
CA GLU A 264 -25.80 -6.79 -25.14
C GLU A 264 -25.34 -7.45 -23.83
N SER A 265 -24.02 -7.58 -23.68
CA SER A 265 -23.40 -8.18 -22.51
C SER A 265 -22.46 -7.20 -21.82
N LEU A 266 -22.53 -7.16 -20.49
CA LEU A 266 -21.55 -6.54 -19.59
C LEU A 266 -20.62 -7.61 -19.07
N ARG A 267 -19.30 -7.38 -19.11
CA ARG A 267 -18.31 -8.19 -18.41
C ARG A 267 -17.71 -7.36 -17.29
N THR A 268 -17.64 -7.92 -16.09
CA THR A 268 -16.99 -7.26 -14.94
C THR A 268 -15.47 -7.35 -15.07
N PHE A 269 -14.74 -6.65 -14.21
CA PHE A 269 -13.32 -6.89 -14.07
C PHE A 269 -13.07 -8.29 -13.50
N ARG A 270 -11.94 -8.90 -13.84
CA ARG A 270 -11.52 -10.17 -13.24
C ARG A 270 -11.14 -9.91 -11.79
N THR A 271 -11.81 -10.62 -10.90
CA THR A 271 -11.60 -10.52 -9.46
C THR A 271 -11.03 -11.84 -8.93
N PHE A 272 -10.58 -11.84 -7.69
CA PHE A 272 -10.02 -13.05 -7.09
C PHE A 272 -10.46 -13.21 -5.64
N VAL A 273 -10.38 -14.45 -5.18
CA VAL A 273 -10.47 -14.85 -3.77
C VAL A 273 -9.21 -15.62 -3.45
N THR A 274 -8.56 -15.28 -2.32
CA THR A 274 -7.53 -16.14 -1.71
C THR A 274 -7.99 -16.61 -0.34
N VAL A 275 -7.45 -17.73 0.12
CA VAL A 275 -7.57 -18.19 1.49
C VAL A 275 -6.21 -18.49 2.07
N HIS A 276 -6.05 -18.28 3.38
CA HIS A 276 -4.79 -18.52 4.06
C HIS A 276 -4.99 -18.92 5.53
N ASN A 277 -3.94 -19.52 6.10
CA ASN A 277 -3.81 -19.80 7.53
C ASN A 277 -2.66 -18.92 8.03
N GLY A 278 -2.99 -17.83 8.70
CA GLY A 278 -2.08 -16.78 9.06
C GLY A 278 -2.71 -15.42 8.83
N ASP A 279 -1.91 -14.39 8.65
CA ASP A 279 -2.39 -13.05 8.37
C ASP A 279 -2.36 -12.69 6.86
N TYR A 280 -2.77 -11.48 6.54
CA TYR A 280 -2.86 -10.89 5.20
C TYR A 280 -1.59 -11.02 4.33
N PHE A 281 -0.42 -11.25 4.95
CA PHE A 281 0.85 -11.34 4.22
C PHE A 281 0.84 -12.47 3.19
N GLU A 282 0.17 -13.60 3.50
CA GLU A 282 -0.04 -14.71 2.56
C GLU A 282 -0.82 -14.30 1.31
N THR A 283 -1.89 -13.50 1.49
CA THR A 283 -2.65 -12.92 0.36
C THR A 283 -1.76 -12.04 -0.51
N LEU A 284 -0.94 -11.17 0.11
CA LEU A 284 -0.04 -10.27 -0.64
C LEU A 284 1.03 -11.04 -1.42
N LEU A 285 1.64 -12.07 -0.82
CA LEU A 285 2.60 -12.94 -1.50
C LEU A 285 1.97 -13.65 -2.70
N THR A 286 0.79 -14.24 -2.50
CA THR A 286 0.06 -14.94 -3.56
C THR A 286 -0.29 -14.00 -4.69
N TYR A 287 -0.83 -12.81 -4.37
CA TYR A 287 -1.15 -11.79 -5.35
C TYR A 287 0.08 -11.34 -6.14
N ARG A 288 1.18 -10.99 -5.45
CA ARG A 288 2.44 -10.61 -6.12
C ARG A 288 2.89 -11.69 -7.09
N ARG A 289 2.98 -12.95 -6.66
CA ARG A 289 3.40 -14.08 -7.51
C ARG A 289 2.49 -14.24 -8.72
N PHE A 290 1.18 -14.09 -8.54
CA PHE A 290 0.20 -14.15 -9.62
C PHE A 290 0.39 -13.00 -10.61
N MET A 291 0.58 -11.76 -10.14
CA MET A 291 0.79 -10.60 -11.00
C MET A 291 2.14 -10.64 -11.74
N LEU A 292 3.18 -11.21 -11.14
CA LEU A 292 4.46 -11.43 -11.84
C LEU A 292 4.28 -12.36 -13.07
N LYS A 293 3.37 -13.34 -13.02
CA LYS A 293 3.01 -14.16 -14.20
C LYS A 293 2.31 -13.33 -15.30
N GLN A 294 1.70 -12.20 -14.96
CA GLN A 294 1.15 -11.27 -15.95
C GLN A 294 2.21 -10.36 -16.59
N GLY A 295 3.48 -10.54 -16.26
CA GLY A 295 4.58 -9.75 -16.80
C GLY A 295 4.99 -8.54 -15.96
N PHE A 296 4.43 -8.35 -14.76
CA PHE A 296 4.96 -7.35 -13.83
C PHE A 296 6.37 -7.75 -13.40
N GLN A 297 7.25 -6.77 -13.30
CA GLN A 297 8.62 -6.96 -12.82
C GLN A 297 8.97 -5.80 -11.90
N MET A 298 9.35 -6.09 -10.66
CA MET A 298 9.81 -5.05 -9.73
C MET A 298 11.16 -4.51 -10.19
N ALA A 299 11.36 -3.21 -9.99
CA ALA A 299 12.62 -2.55 -10.30
C ALA A 299 13.76 -3.14 -9.45
N LYS A 300 14.95 -3.20 -10.02
CA LYS A 300 16.15 -3.60 -9.28
C LYS A 300 16.77 -2.39 -8.58
N ALA A 301 17.05 -2.53 -7.30
CA ALA A 301 17.74 -1.51 -6.54
C ALA A 301 19.26 -1.60 -6.74
N PRO A 302 19.97 -0.45 -6.84
CA PRO A 302 21.42 -0.44 -6.75
C PRO A 302 21.85 -0.72 -5.31
N GLU A 303 23.06 -1.23 -5.12
CA GLU A 303 23.61 -1.49 -3.78
C GLU A 303 23.58 -0.27 -2.86
N SER A 304 23.80 0.91 -3.44
CA SER A 304 23.74 2.18 -2.69
C SER A 304 22.37 2.48 -2.09
N ALA A 305 21.28 1.91 -2.61
CA ALA A 305 19.93 2.09 -2.10
C ALA A 305 19.73 1.53 -0.68
N PHE A 306 20.63 0.64 -0.24
CA PHE A 306 20.65 0.10 1.13
C PHE A 306 21.48 0.96 2.10
N GLY A 307 22.01 2.09 1.66
CA GLY A 307 22.76 3.01 2.52
C GLY A 307 21.85 3.88 3.39
N ALA A 308 22.32 4.19 4.62
CA ALA A 308 21.59 5.07 5.54
C ALA A 308 21.42 6.50 4.97
N ILE A 309 20.28 7.13 5.25
CA ILE A 309 19.87 8.41 4.66
C ILE A 309 19.81 9.50 5.73
N TRP A 310 20.48 10.64 5.46
CA TRP A 310 20.21 11.89 6.16
C TRP A 310 19.46 12.84 5.23
N CYS A 311 18.35 13.42 5.72
CA CYS A 311 17.49 14.32 4.96
C CYS A 311 17.52 15.73 5.54
N ALA A 312 17.73 16.73 4.70
CA ALA A 312 17.77 18.13 5.10
C ALA A 312 16.40 18.71 5.49
N TRP A 313 15.30 17.94 5.37
CA TRP A 313 13.94 18.37 5.75
C TRP A 313 13.82 18.85 7.19
N GLY A 314 14.68 18.40 8.09
CA GLY A 314 14.72 18.91 9.46
C GLY A 314 14.87 20.45 9.54
N TYR A 315 15.56 21.07 8.58
CA TYR A 315 15.68 22.52 8.46
C TYR A 315 14.45 23.19 7.83
N GLY A 316 13.49 22.41 7.30
CA GLY A 316 12.27 22.89 6.65
C GLY A 316 12.51 23.54 5.29
N ARG A 317 11.43 24.09 4.72
CA ARG A 317 11.47 24.74 3.40
C ARG A 317 12.40 25.94 3.31
N ASP A 318 12.57 26.66 4.42
CA ASP A 318 13.39 27.88 4.48
C ASP A 318 14.87 27.60 4.78
N PHE A 319 15.31 26.36 4.59
CA PHE A 319 16.70 25.97 4.81
C PHE A 319 17.67 26.87 4.04
N LYS A 320 18.85 27.07 4.60
CA LYS A 320 19.95 27.77 3.95
C LYS A 320 20.98 26.76 3.45
N PRO A 321 21.51 26.86 2.21
CA PRO A 321 22.56 25.98 1.71
C PRO A 321 23.72 25.78 2.68
N GLN A 322 24.10 26.82 3.41
CA GLN A 322 25.18 26.77 4.41
C GLN A 322 24.84 25.79 5.57
N GLN A 323 23.57 25.69 5.98
CA GLN A 323 23.18 24.74 7.03
C GLN A 323 23.41 23.27 6.58
N VAL A 324 23.17 22.98 5.30
CA VAL A 324 23.47 21.65 4.73
C VAL A 324 24.98 21.42 4.81
N TYR A 325 25.81 22.36 4.30
CA TYR A 325 27.27 22.21 4.30
C TYR A 325 27.85 22.02 5.71
N ASP A 326 27.39 22.80 6.69
CA ASP A 326 27.86 22.72 8.07
C ASP A 326 27.47 21.45 8.78
N THR A 327 26.42 20.74 8.29
CA THR A 327 25.95 19.47 8.85
C THR A 327 26.69 18.25 8.28
N LEU A 328 27.22 18.32 7.04
CA LEU A 328 27.90 17.20 6.38
C LEU A 328 29.00 16.53 7.23
N PRO A 329 29.86 17.26 7.96
CA PRO A 329 30.88 16.61 8.82
C PRO A 329 30.28 15.70 9.91
N THR A 330 29.11 16.06 10.45
CA THR A 330 28.41 15.25 11.45
C THR A 330 27.75 14.04 10.79
N VAL A 331 27.08 14.23 9.65
CA VAL A 331 26.52 13.15 8.83
C VAL A 331 27.59 12.11 8.48
N LYS A 332 28.78 12.56 8.08
CA LYS A 332 29.93 11.70 7.76
C LYS A 332 30.41 10.88 8.96
N ARG A 333 30.60 11.52 10.12
CA ARG A 333 31.04 10.83 11.34
C ARG A 333 30.07 9.73 11.77
N MET A 334 28.77 9.92 11.55
CA MET A 334 27.75 8.93 11.84
C MET A 334 27.70 7.79 10.81
N GLY A 335 28.27 8.00 9.62
CA GLY A 335 28.37 6.95 8.57
C GLY A 335 27.10 6.83 7.73
N PHE A 336 26.41 7.92 7.46
CA PHE A 336 25.37 7.98 6.43
C PHE A 336 25.97 7.87 5.03
N THR A 337 25.16 7.45 4.08
CA THR A 337 25.55 7.25 2.67
C THR A 337 24.90 8.28 1.78
N TRP A 338 23.66 8.66 2.08
CA TRP A 338 22.86 9.58 1.28
C TRP A 338 22.62 10.91 2.01
N VAL A 339 22.63 11.97 1.21
CA VAL A 339 22.17 13.31 1.59
C VAL A 339 21.01 13.67 0.69
N THR A 340 19.81 13.81 1.27
CA THR A 340 18.61 14.22 0.57
C THR A 340 18.37 15.70 0.74
N LEU A 341 18.36 16.45 -0.36
CA LEU A 341 17.85 17.82 -0.40
C LEU A 341 16.36 17.76 -0.64
N ASP A 342 15.59 18.08 0.41
CA ASP A 342 14.14 17.95 0.43
C ASP A 342 13.42 19.20 -0.11
N ASP A 343 12.10 19.30 0.06
CA ASP A 343 11.24 20.40 -0.38
C ASP A 343 11.77 21.78 0.06
N GLY A 344 11.70 22.75 -0.85
CA GLY A 344 12.10 24.13 -0.60
C GLY A 344 13.32 24.60 -1.39
N TRP A 345 13.93 23.78 -2.25
CA TRP A 345 14.99 24.19 -3.17
C TRP A 345 14.45 24.98 -4.37
N GLN A 346 13.20 24.75 -4.72
CA GLN A 346 12.51 25.31 -5.89
C GLN A 346 11.77 26.60 -5.55
N ASN A 347 11.53 27.41 -6.60
CA ASN A 347 10.73 28.63 -6.52
C ASN A 347 9.24 28.36 -6.37
N ASN A 348 8.70 27.36 -7.10
CA ASN A 348 7.32 26.91 -7.04
C ASN A 348 7.17 25.46 -7.51
N TYR A 349 5.98 24.87 -7.29
CA TYR A 349 5.60 23.59 -7.88
C TYR A 349 5.10 23.80 -9.30
N GLY A 350 5.59 23.01 -10.24
CA GLY A 350 5.26 23.08 -11.66
C GLY A 350 6.40 23.58 -12.51
N ASP A 351 7.04 24.71 -12.19
CA ASP A 351 8.18 25.23 -12.95
C ASP A 351 9.50 24.57 -12.58
N TRP A 352 9.63 24.16 -11.31
CA TRP A 352 10.78 23.42 -10.79
C TRP A 352 12.12 24.11 -11.10
N GLN A 353 12.10 25.45 -11.00
CA GLN A 353 13.30 26.28 -11.08
C GLN A 353 13.89 26.49 -9.68
N LEU A 354 15.19 26.70 -9.60
CA LEU A 354 15.87 27.00 -8.33
C LEU A 354 15.35 28.28 -7.71
N ASP A 355 15.19 28.30 -6.38
CA ASP A 355 14.88 29.53 -5.63
C ASP A 355 16.08 30.48 -5.70
N PRO A 356 15.97 31.68 -6.35
CA PRO A 356 17.07 32.59 -6.52
C PRO A 356 17.58 33.18 -5.21
N LYS A 357 16.83 33.11 -4.11
CA LYS A 357 17.29 33.53 -2.78
C LYS A 357 18.29 32.53 -2.20
N LYS A 358 18.19 31.26 -2.54
CA LYS A 358 19.05 30.17 -2.08
C LYS A 358 20.19 29.87 -3.05
N PHE A 359 19.91 30.01 -4.33
CA PHE A 359 20.81 29.71 -5.44
C PHE A 359 20.91 30.91 -6.39
N PRO A 360 21.54 32.03 -5.96
CA PRO A 360 21.57 33.28 -6.72
C PRO A 360 22.30 33.18 -8.06
N HIS A 361 23.22 32.20 -8.23
CA HIS A 361 23.92 31.96 -9.49
C HIS A 361 23.30 30.76 -10.25
N GLY A 362 22.06 30.35 -9.89
CA GLY A 362 21.30 29.30 -10.58
C GLY A 362 22.00 27.94 -10.58
N ASP A 363 22.10 27.33 -11.76
CA ASP A 363 22.64 25.98 -11.92
C ASP A 363 24.08 25.82 -11.39
N ALA A 364 24.88 26.89 -11.34
CA ALA A 364 26.23 26.81 -10.80
C ALA A 364 26.23 26.51 -9.30
N ASP A 365 25.30 27.11 -8.54
CA ASP A 365 25.23 26.92 -7.09
C ASP A 365 24.77 25.49 -6.72
N ILE A 366 23.76 24.98 -7.41
CA ILE A 366 23.27 23.61 -7.12
C ILE A 366 24.30 22.55 -7.53
N LYS A 367 25.02 22.75 -8.64
CA LYS A 367 26.15 21.90 -9.04
C LYS A 367 27.25 21.90 -7.98
N ALA A 368 27.65 23.08 -7.51
CA ALA A 368 28.65 23.21 -6.45
C ALA A 368 28.19 22.47 -5.14
N MET A 369 26.90 22.53 -4.81
CA MET A 369 26.35 21.81 -3.67
C MET A 369 26.47 20.29 -3.87
N VAL A 370 26.07 19.77 -5.01
CA VAL A 370 26.17 18.33 -5.33
C VAL A 370 27.63 17.88 -5.33
N GLU A 371 28.53 18.66 -5.94
CA GLU A 371 29.97 18.37 -5.93
C GLU A 371 30.53 18.34 -4.50
N ARG A 372 30.11 19.27 -3.64
CA ARG A 372 30.52 19.27 -2.23
C ARG A 372 30.02 18.01 -1.48
N ILE A 373 28.77 17.59 -1.72
CA ILE A 373 28.22 16.37 -1.14
C ILE A 373 29.04 15.15 -1.59
N HIS A 374 29.40 15.08 -2.89
CA HIS A 374 30.26 14.02 -3.44
C HIS A 374 31.69 14.03 -2.87
N GLN A 375 32.31 15.21 -2.71
CA GLN A 375 33.65 15.34 -2.12
C GLN A 375 33.71 14.83 -0.68
N GLU A 376 32.61 14.95 0.07
CA GLU A 376 32.50 14.36 1.41
C GLU A 376 32.24 12.84 1.39
N GLY A 377 32.03 12.24 0.21
CA GLY A 377 31.84 10.81 0.01
C GLY A 377 30.39 10.33 0.03
N PHE A 378 29.43 11.25 -0.05
CA PHE A 378 28.01 10.92 -0.08
C PHE A 378 27.47 10.84 -1.49
N LYS A 379 26.29 10.23 -1.62
CA LYS A 379 25.39 10.37 -2.75
C LYS A 379 24.35 11.46 -2.49
N ALA A 380 23.95 12.18 -3.55
CA ALA A 380 22.99 13.27 -3.48
C ALA A 380 21.64 12.84 -4.06
N GLN A 381 20.57 13.10 -3.32
CA GLN A 381 19.18 12.85 -3.75
C GLN A 381 18.38 14.14 -3.70
N LEU A 382 17.53 14.39 -4.72
CA LEU A 382 16.67 15.56 -4.78
C LEU A 382 15.20 15.18 -4.65
N TRP A 383 14.50 15.85 -3.75
CA TRP A 383 13.05 15.78 -3.58
C TRP A 383 12.32 16.48 -4.73
N TRP A 384 11.19 15.93 -5.13
CA TRP A 384 10.36 16.45 -6.19
C TRP A 384 8.93 15.89 -6.13
N SER A 385 7.90 16.74 -6.39
CA SER A 385 6.49 16.33 -6.42
C SER A 385 5.95 16.33 -7.86
N PRO A 386 6.01 15.20 -8.59
CA PRO A 386 5.54 15.12 -9.97
C PRO A 386 4.02 15.32 -10.08
N LEU A 387 3.55 15.65 -11.29
CA LEU A 387 2.13 15.84 -11.62
C LEU A 387 1.43 16.98 -10.84
N SER A 388 2.17 17.85 -10.18
CA SER A 388 1.63 19.01 -9.46
C SER A 388 2.16 20.32 -10.06
N ALA A 389 1.26 21.30 -10.27
CA ALA A 389 1.64 22.63 -10.69
C ALA A 389 0.75 23.69 -10.03
N VAL A 390 1.35 24.73 -9.45
CA VAL A 390 0.57 25.84 -8.86
C VAL A 390 -0.14 26.64 -9.96
N PRO A 391 -1.29 27.26 -9.64
CA PRO A 391 -2.12 27.95 -10.64
C PRO A 391 -1.39 29.02 -11.46
N ASP A 392 -0.43 29.70 -10.84
CA ASP A 392 0.36 30.80 -11.39
C ASP A 392 1.75 30.37 -11.88
N SER A 393 2.02 29.07 -11.97
CA SER A 393 3.24 28.57 -12.59
C SER A 393 3.32 29.01 -14.06
N LYS A 394 4.53 29.28 -14.54
CA LYS A 394 4.77 29.55 -15.96
C LYS A 394 4.30 28.39 -16.83
N LEU A 395 4.49 27.15 -16.36
CA LEU A 395 4.04 25.95 -17.06
C LEU A 395 2.53 26.01 -17.37
N LEU A 396 1.68 26.28 -16.39
CA LEU A 396 0.21 26.33 -16.58
C LEU A 396 -0.27 27.66 -17.19
N THR A 397 0.54 28.70 -17.16
CA THR A 397 0.25 29.97 -17.85
C THR A 397 0.49 29.82 -19.34
N ASP A 398 1.58 29.16 -19.73
CA ASP A 398 1.95 28.96 -21.12
C ASP A 398 1.16 27.78 -21.77
N GLU A 399 0.92 26.72 -21.00
CA GLU A 399 0.26 25.48 -21.45
C GLU A 399 -0.89 25.09 -20.51
N PRO A 400 -2.00 25.86 -20.49
CA PRO A 400 -3.11 25.66 -19.55
C PRO A 400 -3.83 24.30 -19.70
N ASP A 401 -3.73 23.71 -20.90
CA ASP A 401 -4.36 22.43 -21.23
C ASP A 401 -3.64 21.21 -20.63
N LEU A 402 -2.51 21.38 -19.95
CA LEU A 402 -1.85 20.25 -19.27
C LEU A 402 -2.60 19.78 -18.03
N ALA A 403 -3.46 20.62 -17.46
CA ALA A 403 -4.22 20.29 -16.25
C ALA A 403 -5.33 19.27 -16.53
N LEU A 404 -5.50 18.35 -15.59
CA LEU A 404 -6.64 17.44 -15.55
C LEU A 404 -7.91 18.20 -15.18
N GLU A 405 -9.01 17.95 -15.87
CA GLU A 405 -10.32 18.54 -15.59
C GLU A 405 -11.30 17.52 -15.04
N ASN A 406 -12.12 17.97 -14.10
CA ASN A 406 -13.29 17.27 -13.58
C ASN A 406 -14.44 17.30 -14.62
N GLN A 407 -15.49 16.52 -14.38
CA GLN A 407 -16.66 16.44 -15.27
C GLN A 407 -17.39 17.78 -15.45
N ASP A 408 -17.30 18.69 -14.48
CA ASP A 408 -17.89 20.04 -14.53
C ASP A 408 -17.00 21.07 -15.24
N GLY A 409 -15.87 20.66 -15.82
CA GLY A 409 -14.91 21.52 -16.50
C GLY A 409 -13.96 22.26 -15.55
N SER A 410 -14.06 22.08 -14.24
CA SER A 410 -13.11 22.65 -13.28
C SER A 410 -11.82 21.86 -13.27
N ARG A 411 -10.66 22.55 -13.12
CA ARG A 411 -9.37 21.88 -12.96
C ARG A 411 -9.33 21.12 -11.65
N ARG A 412 -8.82 19.89 -11.68
CA ARG A 412 -8.65 19.08 -10.48
C ARG A 412 -7.57 19.68 -9.59
N LYS A 413 -7.95 19.99 -8.33
CA LYS A 413 -7.03 20.53 -7.32
C LYS A 413 -6.32 19.42 -6.57
N ILE A 414 -5.07 19.71 -6.20
CA ILE A 414 -4.30 19.04 -5.16
C ILE A 414 -4.21 20.05 -4.02
N SER A 415 -5.16 20.03 -3.09
CA SER A 415 -5.33 21.10 -2.10
C SER A 415 -4.14 21.21 -1.15
N TRP A 416 -3.50 20.09 -0.80
CA TRP A 416 -2.34 20.05 0.08
C TRP A 416 -1.15 20.87 -0.44
N TRP A 417 -0.94 20.82 -1.80
CA TRP A 417 0.16 21.50 -2.48
C TRP A 417 -0.27 22.85 -3.09
N ASN A 418 -1.53 23.25 -2.88
CA ASN A 418 -2.15 24.41 -3.55
C ASN A 418 -1.93 24.37 -5.08
N SER A 419 -2.02 23.19 -5.68
CA SER A 419 -1.69 22.92 -7.07
C SER A 419 -2.88 22.39 -7.85
N TYR A 420 -2.74 22.34 -9.17
CA TYR A 420 -3.59 21.54 -10.06
C TYR A 420 -2.87 20.24 -10.45
N TYR A 421 -3.67 19.22 -10.68
CA TYR A 421 -3.19 17.92 -11.15
C TYR A 421 -2.89 18.00 -12.64
N LEU A 422 -1.66 17.63 -13.06
CA LEU A 422 -1.29 17.46 -14.47
C LEU A 422 -1.72 16.07 -14.95
N CYS A 423 -2.29 15.96 -16.15
CA CYS A 423 -2.80 14.69 -16.64
C CYS A 423 -1.68 13.72 -17.03
N PRO A 424 -1.54 12.56 -16.37
CA PRO A 424 -0.48 11.59 -16.66
C PRO A 424 -0.60 10.93 -18.05
N ALA A 425 -1.78 10.98 -18.68
CA ALA A 425 -2.00 10.47 -20.03
C ALA A 425 -1.69 11.50 -21.13
N ASN A 426 -1.32 12.73 -20.77
CA ASN A 426 -0.91 13.75 -21.73
C ASN A 426 0.59 13.60 -22.02
N SER A 427 0.96 13.35 -23.29
CA SER A 427 2.36 13.13 -23.70
C SER A 427 3.27 14.31 -23.39
N ARG A 428 2.77 15.56 -23.51
CA ARG A 428 3.56 16.77 -23.18
C ARG A 428 3.89 16.83 -21.69
N VAL A 429 2.97 16.37 -20.81
CA VAL A 429 3.22 16.23 -19.37
C VAL A 429 4.33 15.22 -19.13
N VAL A 430 4.28 14.07 -19.80
CA VAL A 430 5.32 13.03 -19.69
C VAL A 430 6.68 13.57 -20.13
N ASP A 431 6.75 14.22 -21.31
CA ASP A 431 8.01 14.74 -21.86
C ASP A 431 8.61 15.81 -20.96
N TYR A 432 7.79 16.73 -20.44
CA TYR A 432 8.23 17.76 -19.48
C TYR A 432 8.92 17.15 -18.27
N HIS A 433 8.32 16.12 -17.69
CA HIS A 433 8.88 15.47 -16.51
C HIS A 433 10.17 14.68 -16.84
N LYS A 434 10.28 14.08 -18.03
CA LYS A 434 11.51 13.41 -18.48
C LYS A 434 12.65 14.40 -18.67
N GLU A 435 12.36 15.60 -19.20
CA GLU A 435 13.34 16.67 -19.33
C GLU A 435 13.85 17.12 -17.96
N LEU A 436 12.95 17.24 -16.96
CA LEU A 436 13.32 17.59 -15.60
C LEU A 436 14.19 16.48 -14.95
N VAL A 437 13.85 15.23 -15.12
CA VAL A 437 14.67 14.08 -14.64
C VAL A 437 16.09 14.16 -15.23
N ARG A 438 16.21 14.40 -16.53
CA ARG A 438 17.52 14.58 -17.18
C ARG A 438 18.28 15.75 -16.57
N LYS A 439 17.62 16.90 -16.38
CA LYS A 439 18.22 18.09 -15.79
C LYS A 439 18.77 17.80 -14.38
N ILE A 440 18.00 17.13 -13.54
CA ILE A 440 18.40 16.82 -12.16
C ILE A 440 19.59 15.84 -12.14
N LEU A 441 19.50 14.73 -12.87
CA LEU A 441 20.49 13.66 -12.78
C LEU A 441 21.76 13.93 -13.59
N VAL A 442 21.64 14.61 -14.75
CA VAL A 442 22.78 14.86 -15.65
C VAL A 442 23.32 16.27 -15.46
N ASP A 443 22.46 17.29 -15.60
CA ASP A 443 22.97 18.67 -15.62
C ASP A 443 23.37 19.12 -14.23
N TRP A 444 22.63 18.73 -13.16
CA TRP A 444 22.96 19.07 -11.78
C TRP A 444 23.80 18.01 -11.06
N GLY A 445 23.80 16.76 -11.57
CA GLY A 445 24.69 15.68 -11.11
C GLY A 445 24.16 14.85 -9.94
N PHE A 446 22.90 14.99 -9.53
CA PHE A 446 22.31 14.16 -8.46
C PHE A 446 22.40 12.66 -8.77
N ASP A 447 22.37 11.83 -7.73
CA ASP A 447 22.43 10.36 -7.83
C ASP A 447 21.05 9.70 -7.71
N GLY A 448 20.05 10.47 -7.28
CA GLY A 448 18.71 9.95 -7.09
C GLY A 448 17.63 11.02 -6.98
N LEU A 449 16.40 10.53 -7.06
CA LEU A 449 15.17 11.30 -6.96
C LEU A 449 14.36 10.79 -5.78
N LYS A 450 13.77 11.68 -4.97
CA LYS A 450 12.72 11.39 -4.01
C LYS A 450 11.41 11.93 -4.58
N LEU A 451 10.57 11.06 -5.11
CA LEU A 451 9.23 11.42 -5.60
C LEU A 451 8.29 11.48 -4.40
N ASP A 452 7.62 12.60 -4.20
CA ASP A 452 6.77 12.80 -3.02
C ASP A 452 5.43 13.43 -3.38
N GLY A 453 4.36 12.96 -2.74
CA GLY A 453 3.02 13.52 -2.90
C GLY A 453 1.91 12.50 -2.68
N GLN A 454 0.93 12.87 -1.86
CA GLN A 454 -0.22 12.02 -1.55
C GLN A 454 -1.11 11.72 -2.78
N HIS A 455 -1.02 12.54 -3.82
CA HIS A 455 -1.77 12.39 -5.07
C HIS A 455 -1.16 11.36 -6.05
N MET A 456 0.04 10.86 -5.78
CA MET A 456 0.78 10.02 -6.74
C MET A 456 0.23 8.60 -6.91
N ASN A 457 -0.59 8.09 -5.99
CA ASN A 457 -1.12 6.72 -6.07
C ASN A 457 -2.49 6.61 -6.72
N GLY A 458 -3.16 7.72 -6.92
CA GLY A 458 -4.48 7.78 -7.53
C GLY A 458 -4.63 9.01 -8.37
N VAL A 459 -5.25 8.84 -9.51
CA VAL A 459 -5.63 9.95 -10.38
C VAL A 459 -7.12 9.83 -10.67
N PRO A 460 -7.88 10.95 -10.71
CA PRO A 460 -9.28 10.90 -11.11
C PRO A 460 -9.42 10.74 -12.62
N ALA A 461 -10.62 10.40 -13.07
CA ALA A 461 -10.97 10.44 -14.49
C ALA A 461 -10.81 11.87 -15.04
N CYS A 462 -10.26 11.99 -16.24
CA CYS A 462 -9.98 13.27 -16.91
C CYS A 462 -11.01 13.57 -17.98
N TYR A 463 -11.67 14.71 -17.86
CA TYR A 463 -12.69 15.18 -18.82
C TYR A 463 -12.20 16.36 -19.66
N ASN A 464 -10.88 16.70 -19.63
CA ASN A 464 -10.33 17.77 -20.44
C ASN A 464 -10.45 17.44 -21.95
N PRO A 465 -11.23 18.21 -22.74
CA PRO A 465 -11.46 17.90 -24.14
C PRO A 465 -10.20 18.03 -25.02
N ALA A 466 -9.22 18.82 -24.56
CA ALA A 466 -7.95 19.00 -25.29
C ALA A 466 -7.07 17.72 -25.27
N HIS A 467 -7.31 16.80 -24.34
CA HIS A 467 -6.56 15.57 -24.22
C HIS A 467 -7.00 14.45 -25.16
N HIS A 468 -8.18 14.57 -25.75
CA HIS A 468 -8.76 13.58 -26.69
C HIS A 468 -8.78 12.13 -26.17
N HIS A 469 -8.98 11.94 -24.85
CA HIS A 469 -9.13 10.63 -24.24
C HIS A 469 -10.30 9.87 -24.85
N LYS A 470 -10.15 8.57 -25.10
CA LYS A 470 -11.26 7.70 -25.54
C LYS A 470 -12.30 7.53 -24.44
N ARG A 471 -11.83 7.46 -23.19
CA ARG A 471 -12.62 7.38 -21.97
C ARG A 471 -11.97 8.29 -20.91
N ALA A 472 -12.78 8.85 -20.05
CA ALA A 472 -12.27 9.69 -18.97
C ALA A 472 -11.28 8.94 -18.03
N GLU A 473 -11.47 7.62 -17.87
CA GLU A 473 -10.62 6.75 -17.06
C GLU A 473 -9.24 6.46 -17.68
N ASP A 474 -8.99 6.87 -18.91
CA ASP A 474 -7.68 6.69 -19.56
C ASP A 474 -6.55 7.37 -18.76
N SER A 475 -6.85 8.47 -18.03
CA SER A 475 -5.90 9.10 -17.11
C SER A 475 -5.52 8.19 -15.94
N VAL A 476 -6.48 7.43 -15.41
CA VAL A 476 -6.28 6.48 -14.31
C VAL A 476 -5.38 5.32 -14.75
N GLU A 477 -5.69 4.76 -15.92
CA GLU A 477 -4.97 3.63 -16.47
C GLU A 477 -3.56 4.00 -16.96
N ALA A 478 -3.31 5.28 -17.26
CA ALA A 478 -2.01 5.79 -17.72
C ALA A 478 -1.04 6.09 -16.57
N LEU A 479 -1.50 6.20 -15.32
CA LEU A 479 -0.63 6.57 -14.20
C LEU A 479 0.61 5.66 -14.05
N PRO A 480 0.51 4.33 -14.13
CA PRO A 480 1.68 3.46 -14.10
C PRO A 480 2.64 3.70 -15.28
N ASP A 481 2.12 3.99 -16.47
CA ASP A 481 2.94 4.28 -17.64
C ASP A 481 3.72 5.58 -17.48
N PHE A 482 3.11 6.60 -16.87
CA PHE A 482 3.81 7.83 -16.50
C PHE A 482 5.02 7.54 -15.61
N PHE A 483 4.84 6.77 -14.52
CA PHE A 483 5.95 6.44 -13.62
C PHE A 483 6.98 5.52 -14.27
N ARG A 484 6.58 4.64 -15.19
CA ARG A 484 7.52 3.87 -16.02
C ARG A 484 8.41 4.79 -16.84
N GLU A 485 7.84 5.77 -17.55
CA GLU A 485 8.60 6.73 -18.35
C GLU A 485 9.58 7.56 -17.49
N ILE A 486 9.18 7.94 -16.27
CA ILE A 486 10.05 8.64 -15.34
C ILE A 486 11.21 7.74 -14.88
N TYR A 487 10.90 6.50 -14.48
CA TYR A 487 11.92 5.54 -14.03
C TYR A 487 12.90 5.21 -15.17
N ASP A 488 12.39 4.92 -16.36
CA ASP A 488 13.22 4.60 -17.53
C ASP A 488 14.10 5.81 -17.94
N ALA A 489 13.55 7.02 -17.88
CA ALA A 489 14.32 8.24 -18.11
C ALA A 489 15.44 8.40 -17.07
N ALA A 490 15.17 8.11 -15.81
CA ALA A 490 16.18 8.18 -14.74
C ALA A 490 17.28 7.14 -14.95
N GLN A 491 16.94 5.89 -15.23
CA GLN A 491 17.92 4.84 -15.48
C GLN A 491 18.72 5.05 -16.76
N LYS A 492 18.10 5.65 -17.80
CA LYS A 492 18.80 6.03 -19.03
C LYS A 492 19.76 7.18 -18.83
N ALA A 493 19.35 8.19 -18.04
CA ALA A 493 20.17 9.37 -17.74
C ALA A 493 21.37 9.03 -16.84
N LYS A 494 21.14 8.20 -15.81
CA LYS A 494 22.16 7.76 -14.85
C LYS A 494 21.85 6.33 -14.42
N PRO A 495 22.47 5.32 -15.04
CA PRO A 495 22.27 3.93 -14.67
C PRO A 495 22.52 3.68 -13.18
N GLY A 496 21.60 3.01 -12.50
CA GLY A 496 21.65 2.76 -11.08
C GLY A 496 21.27 3.98 -10.22
N SER A 497 20.64 5.01 -10.80
CA SER A 497 20.05 6.10 -10.02
C SER A 497 18.97 5.59 -9.07
N LEU A 498 18.94 6.17 -7.86
CA LEU A 498 17.89 5.89 -6.89
C LEU A 498 16.61 6.62 -7.30
N VAL A 499 15.49 5.91 -7.31
CA VAL A 499 14.14 6.49 -7.44
C VAL A 499 13.34 6.03 -6.23
N GLU A 500 13.25 6.88 -5.24
CA GLU A 500 12.44 6.68 -4.05
C GLU A 500 11.02 7.17 -4.31
N PHE A 501 10.03 6.40 -3.89
CA PHE A 501 8.62 6.74 -4.02
C PHE A 501 7.99 6.93 -2.63
N CYS A 502 7.67 8.18 -2.29
CA CYS A 502 7.05 8.58 -1.04
C CYS A 502 5.62 9.08 -1.29
N PRO A 503 4.57 8.31 -0.97
CA PRO A 503 3.19 8.75 -1.15
C PRO A 503 2.71 9.75 -0.08
N CYS A 504 3.60 10.46 0.60
CA CYS A 504 3.30 11.50 1.59
C CYS A 504 2.27 11.08 2.65
N GLY A 505 2.47 9.89 3.24
CA GLY A 505 1.61 9.36 4.31
C GLY A 505 0.34 8.66 3.83
N THR A 506 0.21 8.34 2.53
CA THR A 506 -0.90 7.55 1.99
C THR A 506 -0.49 6.12 1.64
N ALA A 507 -1.38 5.35 1.02
CA ALA A 507 -1.09 3.98 0.59
C ALA A 507 -0.30 3.93 -0.71
N TYR A 508 0.14 2.73 -1.08
CA TYR A 508 0.78 2.43 -2.36
C TYR A 508 -0.19 1.77 -3.34
N SER A 509 -0.16 2.20 -4.59
CA SER A 509 -0.75 1.45 -5.68
C SER A 509 0.22 0.36 -6.15
N PHE A 510 -0.25 -0.89 -6.24
CA PHE A 510 0.57 -2.00 -6.75
C PHE A 510 1.12 -1.71 -8.15
N PHE A 511 0.36 -1.01 -8.97
CA PHE A 511 0.70 -0.76 -10.38
C PHE A 511 1.85 0.23 -10.58
N THR A 512 2.16 1.06 -9.55
CA THR A 512 3.31 1.97 -9.59
C THR A 512 4.58 1.32 -9.04
N MET A 513 4.45 0.26 -8.22
CA MET A 513 5.59 -0.41 -7.57
C MET A 513 6.69 -0.90 -8.52
N PRO A 514 6.42 -1.36 -9.76
CA PRO A 514 7.44 -1.72 -10.72
C PRO A 514 8.36 -0.57 -11.16
N HIS A 515 8.01 0.67 -10.86
CA HIS A 515 8.60 1.87 -11.46
C HIS A 515 9.34 2.76 -10.45
N PHE A 516 9.80 2.15 -9.34
CA PHE A 516 10.73 2.75 -8.39
C PHE A 516 11.57 1.66 -7.71
N ASN A 517 12.76 2.01 -7.24
CA ASN A 517 13.70 1.06 -6.66
C ASN A 517 14.01 1.33 -5.17
N MET A 518 13.20 2.16 -4.51
CA MET A 518 13.12 2.31 -3.05
C MET A 518 11.72 2.72 -2.66
N SER A 519 11.14 2.00 -1.71
CA SER A 519 9.89 2.34 -1.03
C SER A 519 10.17 2.94 0.35
N VAL A 520 9.22 3.65 0.93
CA VAL A 520 9.37 4.30 2.23
C VAL A 520 8.13 4.08 3.12
N ALA A 521 8.29 4.08 4.43
CA ALA A 521 7.19 4.05 5.39
C ALA A 521 6.21 5.22 5.19
N SER A 522 6.69 6.29 4.63
CA SER A 522 5.95 7.48 4.24
C SER A 522 5.18 8.11 5.41
N ASP A 523 5.83 9.05 6.08
CA ASP A 523 5.28 9.82 7.20
C ASP A 523 4.57 8.94 8.28
N PRO A 524 5.21 7.93 8.85
CA PRO A 524 4.58 7.08 9.85
C PRO A 524 4.23 7.88 11.11
N ARG A 525 3.10 7.52 11.75
CA ARG A 525 2.69 8.12 13.03
C ARG A 525 3.20 7.35 14.24
N SER A 526 3.64 6.11 14.01
CA SER A 526 4.05 5.22 15.08
C SER A 526 5.04 4.17 14.59
N SER A 527 5.77 3.58 15.52
CA SER A 527 6.64 2.43 15.26
C SER A 527 5.87 1.22 14.73
N PHE A 528 4.60 1.05 15.13
CA PHE A 528 3.71 0.02 14.57
C PHE A 528 3.47 0.24 13.08
N GLN A 529 3.25 1.48 12.63
CA GLN A 529 3.13 1.79 11.21
C GLN A 529 4.42 1.49 10.43
N VAL A 530 5.59 1.80 10.99
CA VAL A 530 6.87 1.44 10.37
C VAL A 530 6.93 -0.07 10.10
N ARG A 531 6.57 -0.89 11.09
CA ARG A 531 6.65 -2.36 10.97
C ARG A 531 5.59 -2.94 10.04
N THR A 532 4.34 -2.52 10.17
CA THR A 532 3.22 -3.07 9.37
C THR A 532 3.27 -2.62 7.91
N LYS A 533 3.66 -1.37 7.63
CA LYS A 533 3.93 -0.90 6.26
C LYS A 533 5.11 -1.66 5.66
N GLY A 534 6.18 -1.87 6.42
CA GLY A 534 7.33 -2.67 5.98
C GLY A 534 6.94 -4.11 5.64
N LYS A 535 6.18 -4.79 6.51
CA LYS A 535 5.64 -6.13 6.23
C LYS A 535 4.82 -6.14 4.93
N THR A 536 3.91 -5.17 4.77
CA THR A 536 3.06 -5.04 3.57
C THR A 536 3.89 -4.87 2.30
N ILE A 537 4.83 -3.93 2.30
CA ILE A 537 5.65 -3.62 1.13
C ILE A 537 6.54 -4.80 0.76
N LYS A 538 7.17 -5.47 1.74
CA LYS A 538 7.95 -6.70 1.47
C LYS A 538 7.08 -7.83 0.92
N GLY A 539 5.81 -7.94 1.32
CA GLY A 539 4.84 -8.86 0.71
C GLY A 539 4.57 -8.55 -0.76
N LEU A 540 4.44 -7.28 -1.11
CA LEU A 540 4.08 -6.83 -2.46
C LEU A 540 5.28 -6.68 -3.41
N MET A 541 6.43 -6.21 -2.92
CA MET A 541 7.61 -5.93 -3.75
C MET A 541 8.70 -7.00 -3.64
N GLY A 542 8.76 -7.74 -2.52
CA GLY A 542 9.84 -8.69 -2.23
C GLY A 542 11.00 -8.04 -1.50
N ASP A 543 12.09 -8.80 -1.34
CA ASP A 543 13.25 -8.37 -0.56
C ASP A 543 14.32 -7.65 -1.40
N ASP A 544 14.23 -7.72 -2.73
CA ASP A 544 15.20 -7.09 -3.65
C ASP A 544 15.04 -5.56 -3.77
N VAL A 545 13.90 -5.01 -3.32
CA VAL A 545 13.63 -3.57 -3.29
C VAL A 545 13.68 -3.10 -1.83
N PRO A 546 14.61 -2.21 -1.47
CA PRO A 546 14.72 -1.74 -0.11
C PRO A 546 13.47 -1.01 0.35
N TYR A 547 13.12 -1.25 1.61
CA TYR A 547 12.11 -0.51 2.34
C TYR A 547 12.81 0.47 3.27
N PHE A 548 12.63 1.76 3.04
CA PHE A 548 13.13 2.80 3.93
C PHE A 548 12.14 3.02 5.08
N GLY A 549 12.59 2.88 6.32
CA GLY A 549 11.75 3.05 7.53
C GLY A 549 11.29 4.49 7.77
N ASP A 550 11.63 5.41 6.88
CA ASP A 550 11.49 6.85 7.00
C ASP A 550 12.40 7.43 8.10
N HIS A 551 12.21 8.69 8.43
CA HIS A 551 13.02 9.38 9.43
C HIS A 551 12.60 8.96 10.84
N VAL A 552 13.53 8.56 11.66
CA VAL A 552 13.27 8.09 13.03
C VAL A 552 12.46 9.08 13.87
N GLU A 553 12.57 10.37 13.58
CA GLU A 553 11.84 11.44 14.28
C GLU A 553 10.32 11.46 13.95
N LEU A 554 9.86 10.67 12.99
CA LEU A 554 8.44 10.58 12.63
C LEU A 554 7.70 9.49 13.39
N SER A 555 8.38 8.45 13.90
CA SER A 555 7.79 7.41 14.71
C SER A 555 7.50 7.89 16.15
N ASP A 556 6.79 7.10 16.95
CA ASP A 556 6.44 7.44 18.32
C ASP A 556 7.64 7.38 19.29
N ASN A 557 8.70 6.66 18.92
CA ASN A 557 9.88 6.53 19.77
C ASN A 557 10.93 7.63 19.56
N HIS A 558 11.03 8.19 18.38
CA HIS A 558 11.93 9.28 17.96
C HIS A 558 13.44 9.02 18.10
N ASP A 559 13.87 8.06 18.90
CA ASP A 559 15.24 7.87 19.37
C ASP A 559 15.82 6.49 19.09
N ASP A 560 15.04 5.54 18.62
CA ASP A 560 15.50 4.18 18.30
C ASP A 560 15.05 3.72 16.91
N PHE A 561 15.94 2.95 16.26
CA PHE A 561 15.67 2.35 14.96
C PHE A 561 15.22 0.88 15.06
N ALA A 562 14.81 0.41 16.25
CA ALA A 562 14.48 -0.99 16.49
C ALA A 562 13.41 -1.52 15.54
N SER A 563 12.37 -0.74 15.27
CA SER A 563 11.31 -1.12 14.32
C SER A 563 11.83 -1.23 12.90
N THR A 564 12.64 -0.28 12.46
CA THR A 564 13.24 -0.30 11.11
C THR A 564 14.22 -1.48 10.95
N LEU A 565 15.10 -1.69 11.91
CA LEU A 565 16.03 -2.84 11.90
C LEU A 565 15.26 -4.16 11.96
N GLY A 566 14.26 -4.27 12.84
CA GLY A 566 13.51 -5.49 13.07
C GLY A 566 12.69 -5.94 11.86
N ILE A 567 12.28 -5.02 10.98
CA ILE A 567 11.62 -5.32 9.71
C ILE A 567 12.61 -5.43 8.52
N GLY A 568 13.92 -5.23 8.75
CA GLY A 568 14.93 -5.19 7.69
C GLY A 568 14.75 -3.98 6.77
N GLY A 569 14.47 -2.82 7.34
CA GLY A 569 14.37 -1.56 6.62
C GLY A 569 15.69 -0.81 6.57
N VAL A 570 15.80 0.14 5.63
CA VAL A 570 16.88 1.14 5.56
C VAL A 570 16.58 2.21 6.61
N VAL A 571 17.61 2.65 7.32
CA VAL A 571 17.49 3.65 8.39
C VAL A 571 17.74 5.06 7.88
N GLY A 572 17.06 6.05 8.48
CA GLY A 572 17.29 7.44 8.18
C GLY A 572 16.85 8.41 9.27
N THR A 573 17.29 9.63 9.13
CA THR A 573 17.00 10.72 10.06
C THR A 573 16.98 12.06 9.34
N GLN A 574 16.34 13.03 9.95
CA GLN A 574 16.31 14.42 9.51
C GLN A 574 16.77 15.39 10.61
N PHE A 575 17.71 14.94 11.43
CA PHE A 575 18.23 15.77 12.51
C PHE A 575 18.82 17.09 11.99
N VAL A 576 18.75 18.10 12.84
CA VAL A 576 19.42 19.40 12.66
C VAL A 576 20.47 19.62 13.73
N LEU A 577 21.50 20.38 13.43
CA LEU A 577 22.44 20.84 14.45
C LEU A 577 21.82 22.00 15.22
N PRO A 578 21.71 21.93 16.57
CA PRO A 578 21.09 22.99 17.38
C PRO A 578 21.72 24.36 17.19
N SER A 579 23.03 24.41 16.89
CA SER A 579 23.75 25.68 16.63
C SER A 579 23.37 26.39 15.32
N LEU A 580 22.63 25.68 14.43
CA LEU A 580 22.28 26.18 13.09
C LEU A 580 20.78 26.52 12.95
N VAL A 581 20.01 26.43 14.02
CA VAL A 581 18.59 26.73 14.02
C VAL A 581 18.19 27.75 15.06
N ASP A 582 17.25 28.64 14.71
CA ASP A 582 16.74 29.65 15.62
C ASP A 582 15.68 29.08 16.59
N LYS A 583 15.04 27.97 16.22
CA LYS A 583 13.98 27.31 17.00
C LYS A 583 14.36 25.87 17.26
N HIS A 584 14.46 25.54 18.53
CA HIS A 584 14.74 24.19 18.99
C HIS A 584 13.48 23.30 19.00
N GLY A 585 13.66 22.02 18.73
CA GLY A 585 12.55 21.08 18.66
C GLY A 585 12.99 19.61 18.55
N ARG A 586 12.06 18.77 18.12
CA ARG A 586 12.26 17.32 18.04
C ARG A 586 13.34 16.86 17.06
N PHE A 587 13.76 17.73 16.16
CA PHE A 587 14.81 17.43 15.17
C PHE A 587 16.21 17.77 15.68
N ASP A 588 16.34 18.41 16.85
CA ASP A 588 17.62 18.76 17.41
C ASP A 588 18.46 17.52 17.70
N LEU A 589 19.66 17.47 17.15
CA LEU A 589 20.63 16.43 17.48
C LEU A 589 21.25 16.72 18.84
N THR A 590 20.60 16.24 19.91
CA THR A 590 21.18 16.31 21.25
C THR A 590 22.36 15.34 21.38
N PRO A 591 23.25 15.51 22.38
CA PRO A 591 24.35 14.56 22.62
C PRO A 591 23.84 13.11 22.85
N GLU A 592 22.69 12.95 23.50
CA GLU A 592 22.04 11.68 23.78
C GLU A 592 21.55 11.03 22.48
N HIS A 593 20.84 11.80 21.63
CA HIS A 593 20.41 11.33 20.31
C HIS A 593 21.61 10.99 19.43
N ALA A 594 22.66 11.81 19.42
CA ALA A 594 23.85 11.54 18.64
C ALA A 594 24.49 10.20 19.01
N LYS A 595 24.60 9.90 20.31
CA LYS A 595 25.14 8.64 20.81
C LYS A 595 24.23 7.46 20.45
N SER A 596 22.91 7.62 20.63
CA SER A 596 21.94 6.60 20.28
C SER A 596 21.96 6.28 18.79
N PHE A 597 21.85 7.32 17.93
CA PHE A 597 21.85 7.15 16.47
C PHE A 597 23.15 6.51 15.97
N GLN A 598 24.30 6.92 16.52
CA GLN A 598 25.57 6.29 16.15
C GLN A 598 25.56 4.80 16.48
N ARG A 599 25.10 4.38 17.67
CA ARG A 599 25.00 2.98 18.06
C ARG A 599 24.09 2.18 17.11
N TRP A 600 22.90 2.71 16.78
CA TRP A 600 21.99 2.05 15.87
C TRP A 600 22.52 1.97 14.44
N LEU A 601 23.21 2.98 13.95
CA LEU A 601 23.85 2.98 12.63
C LEU A 601 25.01 1.98 12.57
N GLU A 602 25.75 1.78 13.67
CA GLU A 602 26.76 0.71 13.78
C GLU A 602 26.11 -0.67 13.67
N LEU A 603 25.01 -0.93 14.42
CA LEU A 603 24.24 -2.17 14.34
C LEU A 603 23.65 -2.39 12.94
N TYR A 604 23.12 -1.33 12.32
CA TYR A 604 22.60 -1.38 10.95
C TYR A 604 23.65 -1.90 9.97
N ARG A 605 24.86 -1.31 10.00
CA ARG A 605 25.97 -1.73 9.11
C ARG A 605 26.50 -3.13 9.46
N GLU A 606 26.66 -3.43 10.75
CA GLU A 606 27.16 -4.73 11.21
C GLU A 606 26.23 -5.87 10.81
N LYS A 607 24.94 -5.74 11.07
CA LYS A 607 23.98 -6.81 10.82
C LYS A 607 23.50 -6.86 9.38
N GLY A 608 23.39 -5.70 8.70
CA GLY A 608 23.00 -5.59 7.29
C GLY A 608 21.64 -6.26 6.99
N LEU A 609 20.66 -6.12 7.90
CA LEU A 609 19.39 -6.85 7.82
C LEU A 609 18.51 -6.40 6.67
N SER A 610 18.76 -5.22 6.11
CA SER A 610 18.08 -4.72 4.91
C SER A 610 18.31 -5.58 3.65
N HIS A 611 19.39 -6.39 3.64
CA HIS A 611 19.67 -7.39 2.60
C HIS A 611 19.17 -8.81 2.95
N GLY A 612 18.50 -8.97 4.09
CA GLY A 612 17.99 -10.25 4.53
C GLY A 612 16.62 -10.58 3.93
N GLN A 613 16.30 -11.87 3.90
CA GLN A 613 14.99 -12.35 3.51
C GLN A 613 13.99 -12.19 4.67
N TYR A 614 12.92 -11.46 4.45
CA TYR A 614 11.85 -11.30 5.44
C TYR A 614 10.91 -12.51 5.41
N LEU A 615 10.70 -13.15 6.57
CA LEU A 615 9.88 -14.36 6.73
C LEU A 615 8.52 -14.00 7.36
N GLY A 616 7.72 -13.22 6.65
CA GLY A 616 6.48 -12.60 7.16
C GLY A 616 5.34 -13.58 7.47
N THR A 617 5.43 -14.85 7.04
CA THR A 617 4.42 -15.89 7.29
C THR A 617 4.60 -16.61 8.64
N LEU A 618 5.70 -16.36 9.36
CA LEU A 618 5.97 -17.07 10.61
C LEU A 618 5.16 -16.58 11.80
N TYR A 619 4.68 -15.33 11.76
CA TYR A 619 3.90 -14.74 12.85
C TYR A 619 2.76 -13.88 12.32
N ASP A 620 1.61 -13.98 12.98
CA ASP A 620 0.39 -13.26 12.62
C ASP A 620 0.29 -11.94 13.36
N ILE A 621 0.17 -10.85 12.62
CA ILE A 621 -0.22 -9.57 13.19
C ILE A 621 -1.64 -9.71 13.78
N GLY A 622 -1.78 -9.28 15.03
CA GLY A 622 -3.06 -9.28 15.74
C GLY A 622 -3.28 -10.48 16.66
N PHE A 623 -2.83 -11.68 16.31
CA PHE A 623 -3.06 -12.89 17.11
C PHE A 623 -1.83 -13.42 17.84
N ASP A 624 -0.63 -13.26 17.29
CA ASP A 624 0.61 -13.59 18.01
C ASP A 624 1.00 -12.48 18.98
N ARG A 625 1.49 -12.86 20.14
CA ARG A 625 1.97 -11.96 21.20
C ARG A 625 3.26 -12.50 21.81
N PRO A 626 4.29 -11.65 22.01
CA PRO A 626 4.38 -10.26 21.52
C PRO A 626 4.36 -10.21 19.99
N GLU A 627 4.11 -9.03 19.38
CA GLU A 627 4.26 -8.83 17.92
C GLU A 627 5.67 -9.25 17.52
N ALA A 628 5.80 -10.03 16.43
CA ALA A 628 7.09 -10.58 16.02
C ALA A 628 7.34 -10.47 14.51
N HIS A 629 8.60 -10.20 14.17
CA HIS A 629 9.11 -10.18 12.80
C HIS A 629 10.38 -10.98 12.70
N VAL A 630 10.63 -11.60 11.55
CA VAL A 630 11.81 -12.48 11.36
C VAL A 630 12.48 -12.19 10.04
N ILE A 631 13.81 -12.13 10.09
CA ILE A 631 14.66 -12.00 8.92
C ILE A 631 15.66 -13.17 8.92
N ARG A 632 15.78 -13.81 7.79
CA ARG A 632 16.86 -14.76 7.53
C ARG A 632 17.96 -14.06 6.72
N LYS A 633 19.18 -14.10 7.24
CA LYS A 633 20.35 -13.61 6.51
C LYS A 633 21.50 -14.58 6.66
N ASP A 634 22.06 -14.99 5.54
CA ASP A 634 23.06 -16.06 5.50
C ASP A 634 22.52 -17.33 6.17
N THR A 635 23.22 -17.85 7.18
CA THR A 635 22.80 -19.01 7.97
C THR A 635 22.06 -18.66 9.26
N LYS A 636 21.89 -17.37 9.55
CA LYS A 636 21.35 -16.87 10.81
C LYS A 636 19.88 -16.46 10.68
N MET A 637 19.18 -16.54 11.83
CA MET A 637 17.83 -15.99 11.98
C MET A 637 17.87 -14.81 12.93
N TYR A 638 17.16 -13.75 12.56
CA TYR A 638 17.04 -12.52 13.36
C TYR A 638 15.57 -12.31 13.71
N TYR A 639 15.28 -12.32 15.00
CA TYR A 639 13.93 -12.15 15.55
C TYR A 639 13.80 -10.77 16.16
N ALA A 640 12.70 -10.07 15.87
CA ALA A 640 12.36 -8.80 16.48
C ALA A 640 10.99 -8.91 17.14
N PHE A 641 10.96 -8.82 18.46
CA PHE A 641 9.75 -8.84 19.28
C PHE A 641 9.44 -7.44 19.79
N PHE A 642 8.16 -7.06 19.76
CA PHE A 642 7.70 -5.74 20.16
C PHE A 642 6.51 -5.84 21.11
N ALA A 643 6.60 -5.15 22.24
CA ALA A 643 5.53 -4.95 23.23
C ALA A 643 5.83 -3.73 24.08
N GLY A 644 4.84 -3.07 24.64
CA GLY A 644 5.07 -1.99 25.63
C GLY A 644 5.87 -2.50 26.82
N ASN A 645 5.39 -3.59 27.46
CA ASN A 645 6.12 -4.40 28.43
C ASN A 645 5.75 -5.84 28.22
N TRP A 646 6.73 -6.74 28.29
CA TRP A 646 6.55 -8.17 28.16
C TRP A 646 7.31 -8.92 29.25
N LYS A 647 6.62 -9.86 29.90
CA LYS A 647 7.22 -10.81 30.80
C LYS A 647 6.58 -12.17 30.59
N GLY A 648 7.30 -13.06 29.96
CA GLY A 648 6.77 -14.37 29.56
C GLY A 648 7.65 -15.09 28.58
N THR A 649 7.06 -16.06 27.91
CA THR A 649 7.76 -16.84 26.87
C THR A 649 7.59 -16.15 25.51
N VAL A 650 8.67 -16.08 24.74
CA VAL A 650 8.65 -15.80 23.31
C VAL A 650 8.96 -17.11 22.56
N GLU A 651 8.35 -17.28 21.41
CA GLU A 651 8.50 -18.46 20.57
C GLU A 651 9.35 -18.10 19.35
N LEU A 652 10.41 -18.91 19.08
CA LEU A 652 11.28 -18.75 17.93
C LEU A 652 10.88 -19.79 16.88
N ARG A 653 10.17 -19.34 15.85
CA ARG A 653 9.65 -20.19 14.74
C ARG A 653 10.59 -20.17 13.54
N GLY A 654 10.56 -21.22 12.73
CA GLY A 654 11.27 -21.29 11.45
C GLY A 654 12.75 -21.69 11.57
N LEU A 655 13.21 -22.14 12.74
CA LEU A 655 14.50 -22.75 12.93
C LEU A 655 14.56 -24.14 12.26
N GLU A 656 15.75 -24.58 11.85
CA GLU A 656 15.99 -25.97 11.45
C GLU A 656 16.13 -26.86 12.68
N ASP A 657 16.03 -28.20 12.53
CA ASP A 657 16.19 -29.14 13.66
C ASP A 657 17.66 -29.32 14.04
N ARG A 658 18.23 -28.24 14.63
CA ARG A 658 19.58 -28.18 15.18
C ARG A 658 19.69 -27.18 16.32
N GLY A 659 20.86 -27.09 16.96
CA GLY A 659 21.17 -26.11 18.00
C GLY A 659 21.34 -24.70 17.44
N TYR A 660 20.92 -23.71 18.20
CA TYR A 660 21.13 -22.29 17.90
C TYR A 660 21.55 -21.55 19.17
N HIS A 661 22.64 -20.80 19.09
CA HIS A 661 23.05 -19.86 20.13
C HIS A 661 22.28 -18.57 19.96
N ILE A 662 21.62 -18.09 21.03
CA ILE A 662 20.73 -16.93 21.01
C ILE A 662 21.35 -15.77 21.79
N VAL A 663 21.48 -14.62 21.12
CA VAL A 663 22.00 -13.40 21.72
C VAL A 663 21.09 -12.22 21.39
N ASP A 664 20.80 -11.38 22.38
CA ASP A 664 20.26 -10.03 22.10
C ASP A 664 21.40 -9.19 21.50
N TYR A 665 21.25 -8.84 20.24
CA TYR A 665 22.33 -8.13 19.53
C TYR A 665 22.38 -6.62 19.82
N VAL A 666 21.41 -6.08 20.55
CA VAL A 666 21.42 -4.68 21.00
C VAL A 666 22.20 -4.56 22.31
N ASP A 667 21.85 -5.38 23.30
CA ASP A 667 22.40 -5.30 24.65
C ASP A 667 23.54 -6.30 24.92
N GLY A 668 23.74 -7.26 23.97
CA GLY A 668 24.76 -8.31 24.10
C GLY A 668 24.39 -9.41 25.10
N LYS A 669 23.13 -9.47 25.55
CA LYS A 669 22.67 -10.49 26.52
C LYS A 669 22.63 -11.86 25.86
N ASP A 670 23.33 -12.82 26.48
CA ASP A 670 23.35 -14.22 26.08
C ASP A 670 22.17 -14.99 26.69
N PHE A 671 21.39 -15.66 25.86
CA PHE A 671 20.28 -16.52 26.26
C PHE A 671 20.61 -18.02 26.15
N GLY A 672 21.85 -18.37 25.78
CA GLY A 672 22.31 -19.75 25.67
C GLY A 672 21.87 -20.44 24.38
N ILE A 673 21.81 -21.76 24.41
CA ILE A 673 21.53 -22.61 23.26
C ILE A 673 20.09 -23.13 23.33
N VAL A 674 19.38 -23.00 22.22
CA VAL A 674 18.05 -23.60 22.03
C VAL A 674 18.08 -24.57 20.84
N ARG A 675 17.04 -25.43 20.69
CA ARG A 675 16.93 -26.36 19.57
C ARG A 675 15.66 -26.11 18.79
N GLY A 676 15.80 -26.06 17.45
CA GLY A 676 14.67 -25.99 16.52
C GLY A 676 13.85 -27.29 16.43
N PRO A 677 12.77 -27.35 15.61
CA PRO A 677 12.33 -26.31 14.67
C PRO A 677 11.58 -25.12 15.32
N VAL A 678 11.06 -25.29 16.52
CA VAL A 678 10.41 -24.26 17.34
C VAL A 678 11.04 -24.25 18.71
N ALA A 679 11.51 -23.11 19.16
CA ALA A 679 12.11 -22.97 20.48
C ALA A 679 11.34 -21.94 21.34
N HIS A 680 11.38 -22.13 22.65
CA HIS A 680 10.73 -21.26 23.63
C HIS A 680 11.78 -20.61 24.52
N LEU A 681 11.70 -19.30 24.66
CA LEU A 681 12.66 -18.51 25.42
C LEU A 681 11.93 -17.64 26.46
N SER A 682 12.36 -17.71 27.73
CA SER A 682 11.86 -16.78 28.75
C SER A 682 12.46 -15.40 28.55
N ALA A 683 11.61 -14.39 28.39
CA ALA A 683 12.03 -13.02 28.15
C ALA A 683 11.29 -12.03 29.05
N ASP A 684 12.03 -10.99 29.45
CA ASP A 684 11.51 -9.84 30.20
C ASP A 684 12.12 -8.59 29.55
N PHE A 685 11.28 -7.80 28.86
CA PHE A 685 11.71 -6.63 28.11
C PHE A 685 10.64 -5.57 28.03
N SER A 686 11.06 -4.34 27.73
CA SER A 686 10.18 -3.23 27.41
C SER A 686 10.52 -2.67 26.03
N LYS A 687 9.51 -2.25 25.27
CA LYS A 687 9.56 -1.78 23.89
C LYS A 687 9.93 -2.87 22.88
N HIS A 688 11.15 -3.43 22.92
CA HIS A 688 11.62 -4.42 21.95
C HIS A 688 12.60 -5.41 22.55
N LEU A 689 12.75 -6.56 21.89
CA LEU A 689 13.79 -7.55 22.08
C LEU A 689 14.27 -8.02 20.72
N LEU A 690 15.56 -7.80 20.40
CA LEU A 690 16.12 -8.07 19.09
C LEU A 690 17.17 -9.17 19.19
N LEU A 691 16.82 -10.37 18.71
CA LEU A 691 17.62 -11.59 18.88
C LEU A 691 18.31 -12.02 17.59
N GLU A 692 19.57 -12.41 17.70
CA GLU A 692 20.32 -13.15 16.69
C GLU A 692 20.38 -14.62 17.10
N ALA A 693 19.95 -15.54 16.23
CA ALA A 693 20.06 -16.97 16.38
C ALA A 693 21.12 -17.51 15.42
N THR A 694 22.27 -17.90 15.95
CA THR A 694 23.39 -18.43 15.19
C THR A 694 23.42 -19.95 15.29
N PRO A 695 23.37 -20.69 14.15
CA PRO A 695 23.40 -22.14 14.17
C PRO A 695 24.75 -22.68 14.74
N GLN A 696 24.64 -23.81 15.47
CA GLN A 696 25.75 -24.54 16.05
C GLN A 696 26.18 -25.71 15.16
#